data_df59471753ef0c9d6ab8eaa5a7da9ef2
#
_entry.id   df59471753ef0c9d6ab8eaa5a7da9ef2
#
_cell.length_a   1.000
_cell.length_b   1.000
_cell.length_c   1.000
_cell.angle_alpha   90.00
_cell.angle_beta   90.00
_cell.angle_gamma   90.00
#
_symmetry.space_group_name_H-M   'P 1'
#
loop_
_entity.id
_entity.type
_entity.pdbx_description
1 polymer ?
#
loop_
_entity_poly.entity_id
_entity_poly.type
_entity_poly.pdbx_seq_one_letter_code
_entity_poly.pdbx_strand_id
1 'polypeptide(L)'
;MIPYHLTPSGGSTSEEGISQWTLSDRVTPGIYSLDDYDFRKPNAWLFQARQNPVSPTPGQIDVYDWPGRYTEHQQGEFYARVRQEAWQAEHQQIRGTATAMGIAPGSTFTLYNAPHADDNREYLTLQASYHLKENRYASGDDQSSEHRIDFIVLPADVPWHPPQQATWPKTHGPQTARVVGPAGESIWTDKYGRIKVKFHWDRFGPKDDGSSCWVRVSSAWAGQGYGGVQIPRVNDEVVVDFINGDPDRPIVTGRVYNEASMPPWALPAAATQMGFMSRTKDGTADNANALRFEDKAGAEQVWIQAERNMDTQVKNDESHTIANDHTHLVGGNQIKRVVLNQATGVKGESSALTGKTRSDAVVNAFTLGSGESLRLECGESVIELLADGQINITGTSFNITVKEDGAINTGGQLDLNQPGGAARTAAPGGGHQAAIQSAVDQLFPNEEASGTPGKPVNAAPRAAAAAPASITQNAQSTTKPGRIDNRVVESVMASEGGAGEQGGRRELYGFRKGNGNAYDKILAARNQYGQGSAEEFEEVSKAMSASAKSAGALNFSDPGKQGAITSLAHMRGSSGAQAILNSMESGRIVKADTLTSEAIAKIESMSAESFQDNLLKARVEYDRAIYGDTITTQGGKQYNWWARYGNGLQKRYAREAEEFLKLSNE
;
A
#
# COMPACT_ATOMS: atom_id res chain seq x y z
N MET A 1 -18.64 53.66 37.60
CA MET A 1 -18.07 53.50 38.95
C MET A 1 -19.19 53.33 39.92
N ILE A 2 -19.15 52.32 40.84
CA ILE A 2 -20.17 51.99 41.81
C ILE A 2 -19.53 51.95 43.19
N PRO A 3 -20.06 52.69 44.19
CA PRO A 3 -19.52 52.72 45.55
C PRO A 3 -19.88 51.46 46.34
N TYR A 4 -19.02 51.07 47.26
CA TYR A 4 -19.34 50.12 48.32
C TYR A 4 -19.97 50.90 49.48
N HIS A 5 -21.14 50.48 49.93
CA HIS A 5 -21.82 51.01 51.09
C HIS A 5 -22.15 49.90 52.06
N LEU A 6 -21.65 49.94 53.28
CA LEU A 6 -22.21 49.19 54.38
C LEU A 6 -23.62 49.75 54.63
N THR A 7 -24.66 49.06 54.20
CA THR A 7 -26.02 49.45 54.52
C THR A 7 -26.24 49.17 56.00
N PRO A 8 -26.45 50.18 56.85
CA PRO A 8 -26.88 49.93 58.19
C PRO A 8 -28.25 49.27 58.15
N SER A 9 -28.46 48.25 58.99
CA SER A 9 -29.77 47.63 59.16
C SER A 9 -30.82 48.74 59.40
N GLY A 10 -31.66 49.05 58.41
CA GLY A 10 -32.78 49.99 58.52
C GLY A 10 -32.57 51.40 57.98
N GLY A 11 -31.48 51.71 57.26
CA GLY A 11 -31.27 52.99 56.59
C GLY A 11 -31.52 52.91 55.09
N SER A 12 -32.41 53.73 54.53
CA SER A 12 -32.45 53.99 53.07
C SER A 12 -31.33 54.94 52.74
N THR A 13 -30.37 54.49 51.92
CA THR A 13 -29.39 55.37 51.27
C THR A 13 -30.01 55.91 49.99
N SER A 14 -29.94 57.20 49.73
CA SER A 14 -30.37 57.82 48.48
C SER A 14 -29.38 57.56 47.32
N GLU A 15 -28.27 56.87 47.60
CA GLU A 15 -27.25 56.54 46.62
C GLU A 15 -27.27 55.06 46.29
N GLU A 16 -27.23 54.75 44.99
CA GLU A 16 -27.05 53.39 44.50
C GLU A 16 -25.64 52.88 44.81
N GLY A 17 -25.51 51.63 45.33
CA GLY A 17 -24.25 51.06 45.69
C GLY A 17 -24.27 49.56 45.90
N ILE A 18 -23.10 48.98 46.21
CA ILE A 18 -22.92 47.59 46.54
C ILE A 18 -22.88 47.47 48.08
N SER A 19 -23.74 46.61 48.63
CA SER A 19 -23.88 46.44 50.08
C SER A 19 -23.25 45.14 50.60
N GLN A 20 -23.07 44.15 49.75
CA GLN A 20 -22.41 42.90 50.09
C GLN A 20 -21.36 42.57 49.04
N TRP A 21 -20.20 42.09 49.53
CA TRP A 21 -19.07 41.74 48.71
C TRP A 21 -18.36 40.55 49.31
N THR A 22 -18.47 39.39 48.66
CA THR A 22 -17.94 38.12 49.18
C THR A 22 -17.06 37.46 48.15
N LEU A 23 -15.78 37.34 48.44
CA LEU A 23 -14.81 36.60 47.66
C LEU A 23 -15.06 35.10 47.83
N SER A 24 -15.05 34.36 46.77
CA SER A 24 -15.19 32.91 46.75
C SER A 24 -14.05 32.30 45.93
N ASP A 25 -13.12 31.65 46.59
CA ASP A 25 -12.04 30.90 45.96
C ASP A 25 -12.42 29.43 45.82
N ARG A 26 -12.17 28.87 44.66
CA ARG A 26 -12.33 27.46 44.36
C ARG A 26 -11.01 26.86 43.95
N VAL A 27 -10.75 25.62 44.40
CA VAL A 27 -9.61 24.86 43.88
C VAL A 27 -9.96 24.36 42.48
N THR A 28 -9.19 24.78 41.50
CA THR A 28 -9.32 24.38 40.11
C THR A 28 -8.09 23.61 39.68
N PRO A 29 -8.19 22.71 38.67
CA PRO A 29 -7.02 22.00 38.14
C PRO A 29 -5.98 22.98 37.61
N GLY A 30 -4.70 22.66 37.89
CA GLY A 30 -3.59 23.54 37.51
C GLY A 30 -3.04 23.27 36.12
N ILE A 31 -3.34 22.09 35.54
CA ILE A 31 -2.87 21.69 34.21
C ILE A 31 -4.06 21.17 33.40
N TYR A 32 -4.20 21.66 32.20
CA TYR A 32 -5.11 21.08 31.22
C TYR A 32 -4.31 20.52 30.06
N SER A 33 -4.49 19.23 29.79
CA SER A 33 -3.83 18.52 28.71
C SER A 33 -4.84 17.83 27.81
N LEU A 34 -4.55 17.77 26.51
CA LEU A 34 -5.38 17.10 25.53
C LEU A 34 -4.52 16.54 24.40
N ASP A 35 -5.02 15.48 23.77
CA ASP A 35 -4.39 14.86 22.63
C ASP A 35 -5.44 14.38 21.64
N ASP A 36 -5.05 14.14 20.38
CA ASP A 36 -5.93 13.56 19.36
C ASP A 36 -5.11 12.74 18.36
N TYR A 37 -5.81 12.03 17.49
CA TYR A 37 -5.22 11.18 16.48
C TYR A 37 -5.72 11.54 15.09
N ASP A 38 -4.78 11.82 14.17
CA ASP A 38 -5.06 11.96 12.74
C ASP A 38 -4.45 10.79 11.97
N PHE A 39 -5.29 9.93 11.40
CA PHE A 39 -4.84 8.79 10.60
C PHE A 39 -4.02 9.19 9.36
N ARG A 40 -4.11 10.44 8.90
CA ARG A 40 -3.31 10.98 7.80
C ARG A 40 -1.88 11.31 8.21
N LYS A 41 -1.67 11.50 9.51
CA LYS A 41 -0.39 11.79 10.16
C LYS A 41 -0.21 10.88 11.39
N PRO A 42 -0.17 9.54 11.21
CA PRO A 42 -0.30 8.58 12.32
C PRO A 42 0.83 8.63 13.35
N ASN A 43 1.96 9.21 12.98
CA ASN A 43 3.13 9.39 13.84
C ASN A 43 3.28 10.83 14.37
N ALA A 44 2.32 11.71 14.09
CA ALA A 44 2.33 13.05 14.66
C ALA A 44 1.92 13.00 16.14
N TRP A 45 2.73 13.59 16.97
CA TRP A 45 2.39 13.78 18.38
C TRP A 45 1.60 15.08 18.52
N LEU A 46 0.28 14.96 18.65
CA LEU A 46 -0.62 16.11 18.72
C LEU A 46 -0.83 16.64 20.14
N PHE A 47 -0.27 15.98 21.14
CA PHE A 47 -0.40 16.36 22.54
C PHE A 47 -0.12 17.84 22.80
N GLN A 48 -1.02 18.49 23.55
CA GLN A 48 -0.89 19.86 24.01
C GLN A 48 -1.22 19.91 25.51
N ALA A 49 -0.50 20.75 26.23
CA ALA A 49 -0.76 21.00 27.64
C ALA A 49 -0.58 22.48 27.97
N ARG A 50 -1.44 23.00 28.87
CA ARG A 50 -1.32 24.36 29.41
C ARG A 50 -1.38 24.33 30.92
N GLN A 51 -0.38 24.91 31.54
CA GLN A 51 -0.32 25.06 33.01
C GLN A 51 -0.81 26.45 33.40
N ASN A 52 -1.61 26.54 34.45
CA ASN A 52 -1.97 27.79 35.10
C ASN A 52 -0.86 28.21 36.06
N PRO A 53 -0.16 29.32 35.84
CA PRO A 53 0.90 29.77 36.74
C PRO A 53 0.37 30.29 38.09
N VAL A 54 -0.95 30.57 38.20
CA VAL A 54 -1.57 31.15 39.43
C VAL A 54 -2.30 30.10 40.27
N SER A 55 -2.29 28.84 39.84
CA SER A 55 -2.97 27.78 40.59
C SER A 55 -2.35 27.55 41.98
N PRO A 56 -3.15 27.56 43.04
CA PRO A 56 -2.64 27.25 44.40
C PRO A 56 -2.16 25.81 44.51
N THR A 57 -1.32 25.54 45.47
CA THR A 57 -0.82 24.20 45.73
C THR A 57 -1.95 23.28 46.20
N PRO A 58 -2.16 22.09 45.61
CA PRO A 58 -1.26 21.43 44.67
C PRO A 58 -1.59 21.78 43.18
N GLY A 59 -0.93 22.77 42.62
CA GLY A 59 -1.07 23.22 41.23
C GLY A 59 -0.65 22.22 40.14
N GLN A 60 -0.49 20.95 40.51
CA GLN A 60 -0.09 19.87 39.60
C GLN A 60 -1.24 18.90 39.25
N ILE A 61 -2.48 19.23 39.61
CA ILE A 61 -3.63 18.41 39.19
C ILE A 61 -3.80 18.60 37.68
N ASP A 62 -3.53 17.53 36.94
CA ASP A 62 -3.72 17.47 35.50
C ASP A 62 -5.09 16.88 35.17
N VAL A 63 -5.81 17.52 34.27
CA VAL A 63 -7.01 16.98 33.63
C VAL A 63 -6.69 16.73 32.17
N TYR A 64 -6.72 15.46 31.77
CA TYR A 64 -6.45 15.01 30.42
C TYR A 64 -7.74 14.69 29.68
N ASP A 65 -7.95 15.34 28.53
CA ASP A 65 -9.09 15.10 27.64
C ASP A 65 -8.66 14.34 26.37
N TRP A 66 -9.39 13.25 26.09
CA TRP A 66 -9.31 12.47 24.88
C TRP A 66 -10.72 12.13 24.37
N PRO A 67 -11.02 12.37 23.09
CA PRO A 67 -10.24 13.07 22.06
C PRO A 67 -10.32 14.59 22.18
N GLY A 68 -9.24 15.27 21.83
CA GLY A 68 -9.14 16.72 21.84
C GLY A 68 -9.88 17.44 20.70
N ARG A 69 -10.33 16.71 19.69
CA ARG A 69 -11.11 17.17 18.50
C ARG A 69 -10.37 18.19 17.63
N TYR A 70 -9.08 17.97 17.41
CA TYR A 70 -8.25 18.78 16.53
C TYR A 70 -7.27 17.92 15.73
N THR A 71 -6.76 18.47 14.63
CA THR A 71 -5.78 17.81 13.75
C THR A 71 -4.52 18.63 13.53
N GLU A 72 -4.52 19.90 14.00
CA GLU A 72 -3.39 20.81 13.87
C GLU A 72 -2.96 21.33 15.25
N HIS A 73 -1.64 21.38 15.50
CA HIS A 73 -1.07 21.78 16.80
C HIS A 73 -1.60 23.13 17.31
N GLN A 74 -1.74 24.12 16.43
CA GLN A 74 -2.22 25.46 16.81
C GLN A 74 -3.65 25.43 17.36
N GLN A 75 -4.50 24.55 16.84
CA GLN A 75 -5.86 24.38 17.35
C GLN A 75 -5.85 23.73 18.73
N GLY A 76 -5.02 22.70 18.93
CA GLY A 76 -4.85 22.06 20.24
C GLY A 76 -4.30 23.02 21.29
N GLU A 77 -3.30 23.83 20.94
CA GLU A 77 -2.76 24.88 21.81
C GLU A 77 -3.83 25.91 22.19
N PHE A 78 -4.62 26.36 21.21
CA PHE A 78 -5.74 27.27 21.44
C PHE A 78 -6.77 26.65 22.40
N TYR A 79 -7.17 25.41 22.19
CA TYR A 79 -8.14 24.74 23.07
C TYR A 79 -7.58 24.53 24.48
N ALA A 80 -6.33 24.11 24.61
CA ALA A 80 -5.68 23.98 25.92
C ALA A 80 -5.70 25.31 26.68
N ARG A 81 -5.37 26.41 25.98
CA ARG A 81 -5.39 27.74 26.55
C ARG A 81 -6.79 28.17 27.00
N VAL A 82 -7.78 28.06 26.13
CA VAL A 82 -9.17 28.48 26.43
C VAL A 82 -9.75 27.69 27.61
N ARG A 83 -9.48 26.39 27.70
CA ARG A 83 -9.94 25.56 28.81
C ARG A 83 -9.28 25.92 30.13
N GLN A 84 -7.99 26.15 30.09
CA GLN A 84 -7.24 26.54 31.26
C GLN A 84 -7.65 27.95 31.74
N GLU A 85 -7.85 28.91 30.83
CA GLU A 85 -8.35 30.26 31.16
C GLU A 85 -9.77 30.21 31.71
N ALA A 86 -10.64 29.30 31.24
CA ALA A 86 -11.98 29.10 31.80
C ALA A 86 -11.91 28.66 33.28
N TRP A 87 -11.00 27.74 33.63
CA TRP A 87 -10.78 27.35 35.03
C TRP A 87 -10.19 28.47 35.86
N GLN A 88 -9.30 29.29 35.31
CA GLN A 88 -8.77 30.47 35.99
C GLN A 88 -9.90 31.46 36.33
N ALA A 89 -10.85 31.64 35.41
CA ALA A 89 -12.03 32.48 35.65
C ALA A 89 -12.98 31.88 36.70
N GLU A 90 -12.98 30.57 36.90
CA GLU A 90 -13.77 29.91 37.95
C GLU A 90 -13.05 29.88 39.33
N HIS A 91 -11.73 30.06 39.37
CA HIS A 91 -10.94 29.99 40.60
C HIS A 91 -11.37 31.05 41.59
N GLN A 92 -11.47 32.30 41.14
CA GLN A 92 -11.82 33.42 42.01
C GLN A 92 -13.02 34.17 41.44
N GLN A 93 -14.14 34.05 42.09
CA GLN A 93 -15.37 34.80 41.75
C GLN A 93 -15.87 35.54 42.97
N ILE A 94 -16.45 36.70 42.70
CA ILE A 94 -16.97 37.54 43.76
C ILE A 94 -18.48 37.61 43.60
N ARG A 95 -19.18 37.37 44.69
CA ARG A 95 -20.63 37.56 44.81
C ARG A 95 -20.92 38.84 45.54
N GLY A 96 -21.83 39.60 44.98
CA GLY A 96 -22.27 40.85 45.59
C GLY A 96 -23.76 41.06 45.54
N THR A 97 -24.23 41.92 46.39
CA THR A 97 -25.61 42.46 46.39
C THR A 97 -25.55 43.96 46.24
N ALA A 98 -26.36 44.53 45.37
CA ALA A 98 -26.38 45.94 45.05
C ALA A 98 -27.79 46.49 44.89
N THR A 99 -27.87 47.81 44.97
CA THR A 99 -29.05 48.58 44.53
C THR A 99 -28.82 49.31 43.19
N ALA A 100 -27.56 49.26 42.70
CA ALA A 100 -27.14 49.96 41.46
C ALA A 100 -27.72 49.26 40.23
N MET A 101 -28.68 49.87 39.58
CA MET A 101 -29.42 49.34 38.44
C MET A 101 -28.57 49.15 37.17
N GLY A 102 -27.38 49.78 37.12
CA GLY A 102 -26.46 49.67 35.97
C GLY A 102 -25.65 48.37 35.93
N ILE A 103 -25.78 47.46 36.90
CA ILE A 103 -25.04 46.18 36.91
C ILE A 103 -25.79 45.20 35.98
N ALA A 104 -25.14 44.88 34.83
CA ALA A 104 -25.71 43.98 33.83
C ALA A 104 -24.67 42.96 33.34
N PRO A 105 -25.05 41.70 33.06
CA PRO A 105 -24.14 40.70 32.51
C PRO A 105 -23.47 41.17 31.22
N GLY A 106 -22.16 40.95 31.10
CA GLY A 106 -21.33 41.39 29.97
C GLY A 106 -20.86 42.85 30.04
N SER A 107 -21.25 43.62 31.06
CA SER A 107 -20.77 44.96 31.33
C SER A 107 -19.69 44.98 32.39
N THR A 108 -18.82 46.02 32.36
CA THR A 108 -17.84 46.25 33.42
C THR A 108 -18.24 47.41 34.29
N PHE A 109 -17.78 47.41 35.54
CA PHE A 109 -17.87 48.52 36.45
C PHE A 109 -16.64 48.59 37.35
N THR A 110 -16.26 49.77 37.78
CA THR A 110 -15.21 49.98 38.75
C THR A 110 -15.81 50.12 40.16
N LEU A 111 -15.40 49.24 41.06
CA LEU A 111 -15.72 49.33 42.49
C LEU A 111 -14.81 50.35 43.16
N TYR A 112 -15.35 51.19 44.02
CA TYR A 112 -14.60 52.09 44.88
C TYR A 112 -15.17 52.15 46.31
N ASN A 113 -14.37 52.63 47.23
CA ASN A 113 -14.66 52.65 48.67
C ASN A 113 -14.88 51.28 49.31
N ALA A 114 -14.31 50.20 48.70
CA ALA A 114 -14.37 48.89 49.30
C ALA A 114 -13.54 48.85 50.62
N PRO A 115 -13.92 47.98 51.62
CA PRO A 115 -13.20 47.83 52.88
C PRO A 115 -11.73 47.42 52.68
N HIS A 116 -11.45 46.60 51.65
CA HIS A 116 -10.08 46.24 51.26
C HIS A 116 -9.66 47.03 50.03
N ALA A 117 -8.49 47.67 50.10
CA ALA A 117 -7.99 48.54 49.04
C ALA A 117 -7.84 47.77 47.69
N ASP A 118 -7.44 46.51 47.74
CA ASP A 118 -7.22 45.65 46.55
C ASP A 118 -8.52 45.30 45.80
N ASP A 119 -9.69 45.47 46.45
CA ASP A 119 -10.99 45.29 45.79
C ASP A 119 -11.43 46.51 44.96
N ASN A 120 -10.75 47.67 45.08
CA ASN A 120 -11.05 48.87 44.32
C ASN A 120 -10.45 48.80 42.92
N ARG A 121 -11.08 48.03 42.04
CA ARG A 121 -10.66 47.82 40.67
C ARG A 121 -11.86 47.61 39.73
N GLU A 122 -11.61 47.37 38.46
CA GLU A 122 -12.64 47.08 37.46
C GLU A 122 -13.02 45.60 37.48
N TYR A 123 -14.32 45.32 37.36
CA TYR A 123 -14.91 43.99 37.37
C TYR A 123 -15.81 43.79 36.18
N LEU A 124 -15.79 42.57 35.59
CA LEU A 124 -16.74 42.10 34.60
C LEU A 124 -17.90 41.39 35.28
N THR A 125 -19.13 41.79 34.98
CA THR A 125 -20.32 41.11 35.46
C THR A 125 -20.61 39.87 34.65
N LEU A 126 -20.62 38.70 35.32
CA LEU A 126 -20.92 37.40 34.71
C LEU A 126 -22.41 37.07 34.78
N GLN A 127 -23.01 37.36 35.92
CA GLN A 127 -24.42 37.05 36.17
C GLN A 127 -25.06 38.15 37.04
N ALA A 128 -26.30 38.44 36.80
CA ALA A 128 -27.12 39.31 37.63
C ALA A 128 -28.53 38.75 37.77
N SER A 129 -29.05 38.78 38.99
CA SER A 129 -30.44 38.41 39.30
C SER A 129 -31.14 39.64 39.92
N TYR A 130 -32.17 40.08 39.30
CA TYR A 130 -32.90 41.31 39.69
C TYR A 130 -34.13 40.94 40.47
N HIS A 131 -34.23 41.51 41.68
CA HIS A 131 -35.42 41.45 42.51
C HIS A 131 -36.01 42.86 42.62
N LEU A 132 -37.09 43.09 41.88
CA LEU A 132 -37.73 44.38 41.77
C LEU A 132 -39.11 44.30 42.39
N LYS A 133 -39.37 45.15 43.40
CA LYS A 133 -40.69 45.28 44.01
C LYS A 133 -41.06 46.75 43.92
N GLU A 134 -42.17 47.05 43.25
CA GLU A 134 -42.73 48.38 43.17
C GLU A 134 -43.82 48.56 44.18
N ASN A 135 -43.86 49.76 44.80
CA ASN A 135 -44.90 50.12 45.75
C ASN A 135 -46.24 50.24 45.05
N ARG A 136 -47.29 49.63 45.63
CA ARG A 136 -48.66 49.77 45.11
C ARG A 136 -49.14 51.19 45.34
N TYR A 137 -49.70 51.81 44.34
CA TYR A 137 -50.34 53.15 44.43
C TYR A 137 -51.70 53.03 45.17
N ALA A 138 -51.65 52.67 46.46
CA ALA A 138 -52.81 52.58 47.30
C ALA A 138 -52.59 53.40 48.56
N SER A 139 -53.55 54.33 48.87
CA SER A 139 -53.49 55.17 50.06
C SER A 139 -53.46 54.33 51.34
N GLY A 140 -52.38 54.44 52.06
CA GLY A 140 -52.21 53.78 53.37
C GLY A 140 -51.18 52.66 53.47
N ASP A 141 -50.47 52.34 52.43
CA ASP A 141 -49.43 51.33 52.44
C ASP A 141 -48.07 52.00 52.17
N ASP A 142 -47.35 52.34 53.20
CA ASP A 142 -46.02 53.00 53.18
C ASP A 142 -44.87 52.06 52.91
N GLN A 143 -45.06 51.02 52.07
CA GLN A 143 -43.96 50.13 51.70
C GLN A 143 -43.12 50.79 50.59
N SER A 144 -41.86 50.99 50.87
CA SER A 144 -40.87 51.49 49.92
C SER A 144 -40.66 50.52 48.77
N SER A 145 -40.43 51.04 47.53
CA SER A 145 -39.96 50.20 46.40
C SER A 145 -38.61 49.58 46.78
N GLU A 146 -38.44 48.29 46.45
CA GLU A 146 -37.22 47.55 46.73
C GLU A 146 -36.56 47.17 45.41
N HIS A 147 -35.30 47.52 45.27
CA HIS A 147 -34.45 47.14 44.14
C HIS A 147 -33.22 46.42 44.71
N ARG A 148 -33.13 45.10 44.44
CA ARG A 148 -31.98 44.31 44.85
C ARG A 148 -31.46 43.51 43.66
N ILE A 149 -30.18 43.61 43.44
CA ILE A 149 -29.47 42.87 42.41
C ILE A 149 -28.42 42.01 43.08
N ASP A 150 -28.59 40.69 42.93
CA ASP A 150 -27.59 39.73 43.34
C ASP A 150 -26.75 39.39 42.11
N PHE A 151 -25.42 39.55 42.18
CA PHE A 151 -24.56 39.43 41.00
C PHE A 151 -23.30 38.65 41.28
N ILE A 152 -22.69 38.12 40.20
CA ILE A 152 -21.38 37.47 40.20
C ILE A 152 -20.47 38.21 39.25
N VAL A 153 -19.27 38.53 39.71
CA VAL A 153 -18.24 39.24 38.94
C VAL A 153 -16.88 38.55 39.08
N LEU A 154 -16.02 38.84 38.13
CA LEU A 154 -14.59 38.57 38.24
C LEU A 154 -13.80 39.84 37.86
N PRO A 155 -12.52 39.95 38.27
CA PRO A 155 -11.68 41.08 37.83
C PRO A 155 -11.61 41.18 36.33
N ALA A 156 -11.71 42.40 35.78
CA ALA A 156 -11.79 42.60 34.34
C ALA A 156 -10.51 42.25 33.55
N ASP A 157 -9.38 42.12 34.25
CA ASP A 157 -8.09 41.67 33.71
C ASP A 157 -7.96 40.15 33.60
N VAL A 158 -8.90 39.38 34.15
CA VAL A 158 -8.95 37.93 34.04
C VAL A 158 -9.73 37.54 32.77
N PRO A 159 -9.10 36.83 31.80
CA PRO A 159 -9.83 36.33 30.62
C PRO A 159 -10.99 35.45 31.02
N TRP A 160 -12.18 35.78 30.57
CA TRP A 160 -13.36 34.99 30.84
C TRP A 160 -13.80 34.18 29.63
N HIS A 161 -14.05 32.90 29.86
CA HIS A 161 -14.67 32.02 28.90
C HIS A 161 -15.88 31.35 29.54
N PRO A 162 -17.02 31.19 28.80
CA PRO A 162 -18.19 30.54 29.37
C PRO A 162 -17.89 29.07 29.72
N PRO A 163 -18.38 28.59 30.87
CA PRO A 163 -18.23 27.17 31.23
C PRO A 163 -18.93 26.28 30.21
N GLN A 164 -18.35 25.13 29.94
CA GLN A 164 -18.96 24.15 29.06
C GLN A 164 -20.15 23.48 29.77
N GLN A 165 -21.36 23.86 29.39
CA GLN A 165 -22.59 23.35 29.98
C GLN A 165 -23.20 22.19 29.18
N ALA A 166 -23.06 22.21 27.85
CA ALA A 166 -23.59 21.17 26.98
C ALA A 166 -22.56 20.06 26.79
N THR A 167 -23.01 18.82 26.96
CA THR A 167 -22.22 17.64 26.61
C THR A 167 -22.32 17.38 25.10
N TRP A 168 -21.24 16.86 24.53
CA TRP A 168 -21.27 16.43 23.14
C TRP A 168 -22.30 15.33 22.94
N PRO A 169 -23.10 15.38 21.85
CA PRO A 169 -24.02 14.32 21.52
C PRO A 169 -23.24 13.03 21.26
N LYS A 170 -23.79 11.91 21.72
CA LYS A 170 -23.23 10.57 21.52
C LYS A 170 -24.23 9.67 20.84
N THR A 171 -23.75 8.88 19.90
CA THR A 171 -24.51 7.77 19.32
C THR A 171 -24.44 6.57 20.26
N HIS A 172 -25.54 5.81 20.35
CA HIS A 172 -25.68 4.67 21.25
C HIS A 172 -25.62 3.34 20.47
N GLY A 173 -24.59 3.13 19.66
CA GLY A 173 -24.38 1.91 18.91
C GLY A 173 -24.30 2.13 17.39
N PRO A 174 -24.07 1.05 16.64
CA PRO A 174 -23.94 1.11 15.19
C PRO A 174 -25.28 1.43 14.51
N GLN A 175 -25.18 2.00 13.32
CA GLN A 175 -26.30 2.28 12.44
C GLN A 175 -26.02 1.71 11.06
N THR A 176 -27.03 1.55 10.22
CA THR A 176 -26.82 1.25 8.82
C THR A 176 -26.97 2.49 7.95
N ALA A 177 -26.24 2.49 6.84
CA ALA A 177 -26.28 3.56 5.86
C ALA A 177 -26.08 3.01 4.45
N ARG A 178 -26.55 3.73 3.46
CA ARG A 178 -26.37 3.39 2.05
C ARG A 178 -25.14 4.11 1.48
N VAL A 179 -24.29 3.39 0.76
CA VAL A 179 -23.16 3.98 0.04
C VAL A 179 -23.66 4.83 -1.12
N VAL A 180 -23.06 6.02 -1.27
CA VAL A 180 -23.42 6.98 -2.32
C VAL A 180 -22.19 7.47 -3.07
N GLY A 181 -22.42 8.04 -4.24
CA GLY A 181 -21.38 8.61 -5.10
C GLY A 181 -22.00 9.50 -6.19
N PRO A 182 -21.19 10.09 -7.06
CA PRO A 182 -21.67 10.86 -8.20
C PRO A 182 -22.58 10.04 -9.11
N ALA A 183 -23.44 10.71 -9.83
CA ALA A 183 -24.37 10.06 -10.76
C ALA A 183 -23.58 9.26 -11.84
N GLY A 184 -23.98 8.00 -12.05
CA GLY A 184 -23.34 7.10 -13.02
C GLY A 184 -22.14 6.32 -12.49
N GLU A 185 -21.61 6.65 -11.31
CA GLU A 185 -20.52 5.89 -10.71
C GLU A 185 -21.03 4.73 -9.85
N SER A 186 -20.53 3.54 -10.10
CA SER A 186 -20.83 2.34 -9.29
C SER A 186 -19.82 2.12 -8.15
N ILE A 187 -18.64 2.74 -8.23
CA ILE A 187 -17.58 2.69 -7.21
C ILE A 187 -17.03 4.10 -7.05
N TRP A 188 -17.13 4.65 -5.84
CA TRP A 188 -16.60 5.97 -5.52
C TRP A 188 -15.78 5.93 -4.23
N THR A 189 -14.48 6.21 -4.33
CA THR A 189 -13.55 6.13 -3.22
C THR A 189 -12.39 7.09 -3.39
N ASP A 190 -11.72 7.43 -2.29
CA ASP A 190 -10.48 8.20 -2.31
C ASP A 190 -9.22 7.29 -2.19
N LYS A 191 -8.05 7.91 -2.11
CA LYS A 191 -6.76 7.21 -1.98
C LYS A 191 -6.60 6.36 -0.71
N TYR A 192 -7.45 6.55 0.29
CA TYR A 192 -7.46 5.78 1.54
C TYR A 192 -8.51 4.67 1.54
N GLY A 193 -9.23 4.47 0.44
CA GLY A 193 -10.34 3.52 0.38
C GLY A 193 -11.58 3.97 1.15
N ARG A 194 -11.72 5.26 1.47
CA ARG A 194 -12.89 5.83 2.13
C ARG A 194 -14.06 5.94 1.17
N ILE A 195 -15.26 5.92 1.71
CA ILE A 195 -16.51 6.03 0.95
C ILE A 195 -17.37 7.16 1.49
N LYS A 196 -18.40 7.50 0.75
CA LYS A 196 -19.47 8.41 1.17
C LYS A 196 -20.73 7.63 1.43
N VAL A 197 -21.49 8.02 2.45
CA VAL A 197 -22.71 7.31 2.86
C VAL A 197 -23.87 8.29 3.06
N LYS A 198 -25.08 7.76 2.92
CA LYS A 198 -26.32 8.43 3.32
C LYS A 198 -27.00 7.61 4.40
N PHE A 199 -27.17 8.20 5.58
CA PHE A 199 -27.91 7.58 6.68
C PHE A 199 -29.42 7.54 6.37
N HIS A 200 -30.11 6.54 6.86
CA HIS A 200 -31.54 6.36 6.61
C HIS A 200 -32.40 7.48 7.22
N TRP A 201 -31.98 8.05 8.34
CA TRP A 201 -32.63 9.17 9.01
C TRP A 201 -32.38 10.53 8.33
N ASP A 202 -31.34 10.64 7.50
CA ASP A 202 -31.01 11.89 6.82
C ASP A 202 -32.01 12.17 5.70
N ARG A 203 -33.06 12.91 6.00
CA ARG A 203 -34.11 13.26 5.05
C ARG A 203 -33.82 14.49 4.20
N PHE A 204 -32.84 15.30 4.58
CA PHE A 204 -32.54 16.57 3.91
C PHE A 204 -31.29 16.49 3.01
N GLY A 205 -30.35 15.62 3.32
CA GLY A 205 -29.13 15.46 2.54
C GLY A 205 -29.37 14.95 1.12
N PRO A 206 -28.50 15.29 0.17
CA PRO A 206 -28.57 14.78 -1.20
C PRO A 206 -28.33 13.26 -1.22
N LYS A 207 -28.66 12.61 -2.34
CA LYS A 207 -28.42 11.15 -2.54
C LYS A 207 -27.18 10.90 -3.41
N ASP A 208 -26.18 11.74 -3.28
CA ASP A 208 -24.93 11.72 -4.04
C ASP A 208 -23.71 11.87 -3.12
N ASP A 209 -22.56 12.16 -3.67
CA ASP A 209 -21.31 12.36 -2.95
C ASP A 209 -21.26 13.61 -2.04
N GLY A 210 -22.30 14.44 -2.05
CA GLY A 210 -22.50 15.54 -1.11
C GLY A 210 -23.11 15.14 0.24
N SER A 211 -23.59 13.89 0.42
CA SER A 211 -24.39 13.51 1.59
C SER A 211 -23.62 13.30 2.88
N SER A 212 -22.34 13.00 2.85
CA SER A 212 -21.50 12.82 4.05
C SER A 212 -20.06 13.29 3.86
N CYS A 213 -19.30 13.32 4.97
CA CYS A 213 -17.86 13.32 4.93
C CYS A 213 -17.33 12.00 4.31
N TRP A 214 -16.02 11.93 4.05
CA TRP A 214 -15.33 10.68 3.71
C TRP A 214 -15.23 9.76 4.93
N VAL A 215 -15.85 8.59 4.88
CA VAL A 215 -15.90 7.60 5.97
C VAL A 215 -14.89 6.50 5.71
N ARG A 216 -14.03 6.20 6.70
CA ARG A 216 -13.07 5.09 6.63
C ARG A 216 -13.80 3.76 6.63
N VAL A 217 -13.23 2.78 5.91
CA VAL A 217 -13.76 1.41 5.86
C VAL A 217 -12.78 0.48 6.56
N SER A 218 -13.25 -0.28 7.52
CA SER A 218 -12.48 -1.38 8.13
C SER A 218 -12.24 -2.45 7.08
N SER A 219 -11.00 -2.87 6.91
CA SER A 219 -10.59 -3.90 5.95
C SER A 219 -9.89 -5.03 6.68
N ALA A 220 -10.16 -6.27 6.27
CA ALA A 220 -9.51 -7.44 6.83
C ALA A 220 -7.99 -7.38 6.59
N TRP A 221 -7.22 -7.61 7.65
CA TRP A 221 -5.75 -7.69 7.58
C TRP A 221 -5.06 -6.45 7.00
N ALA A 222 -5.61 -5.26 7.23
CA ALA A 222 -5.04 -4.01 6.74
C ALA A 222 -3.64 -3.75 7.33
N GLY A 223 -2.61 -3.69 6.50
CA GLY A 223 -1.22 -3.44 6.89
C GLY A 223 -0.47 -2.57 5.88
N GLN A 224 0.82 -2.39 6.11
CA GLN A 224 1.67 -1.56 5.26
C GLN A 224 1.95 -2.26 3.93
N GLY A 225 1.19 -1.92 2.89
CA GLY A 225 1.34 -2.49 1.55
C GLY A 225 0.78 -3.90 1.37
N TYR A 226 0.04 -4.44 2.36
CA TYR A 226 -0.61 -5.74 2.28
C TYR A 226 -1.99 -5.73 2.96
N GLY A 227 -2.82 -6.72 2.66
CA GLY A 227 -4.14 -6.90 3.27
C GLY A 227 -5.28 -7.02 2.24
N GLY A 228 -6.50 -7.18 2.74
CA GLY A 228 -7.70 -7.25 1.93
C GLY A 228 -8.23 -5.87 1.56
N VAL A 229 -8.53 -5.64 0.29
CA VAL A 229 -9.16 -4.40 -0.17
C VAL A 229 -10.47 -4.74 -0.88
N GLN A 230 -11.58 -4.30 -0.31
CA GLN A 230 -12.92 -4.51 -0.84
C GLN A 230 -13.73 -3.24 -0.64
N ILE A 231 -13.73 -2.36 -1.63
CA ILE A 231 -14.46 -1.10 -1.55
C ILE A 231 -15.97 -1.35 -1.64
N PRO A 232 -16.78 -0.91 -0.67
CA PRO A 232 -18.23 -0.94 -0.78
C PRO A 232 -18.69 -0.11 -1.97
N ARG A 233 -19.64 -0.65 -2.75
CA ARG A 233 -20.13 0.00 -3.97
C ARG A 233 -21.31 0.91 -3.68
N VAL A 234 -21.56 1.85 -4.58
CA VAL A 234 -22.75 2.69 -4.54
C VAL A 234 -23.99 1.79 -4.51
N ASN A 235 -24.88 2.07 -3.57
CA ASN A 235 -26.08 1.33 -3.19
C ASN A 235 -25.88 0.15 -2.23
N ASP A 236 -24.67 -0.27 -1.91
CA ASP A 236 -24.45 -1.25 -0.85
C ASP A 236 -24.90 -0.68 0.50
N GLU A 237 -25.40 -1.55 1.38
CA GLU A 237 -25.70 -1.21 2.75
C GLU A 237 -24.51 -1.56 3.65
N VAL A 238 -24.09 -0.57 4.41
CA VAL A 238 -22.91 -0.68 5.31
C VAL A 238 -23.33 -0.45 6.76
N VAL A 239 -22.63 -1.12 7.66
CA VAL A 239 -22.73 -0.91 9.11
C VAL A 239 -21.74 0.18 9.49
N VAL A 240 -22.23 1.26 10.06
CA VAL A 240 -21.45 2.42 10.49
C VAL A 240 -21.44 2.46 12.01
N ASP A 241 -20.28 2.43 12.60
CA ASP A 241 -20.05 2.72 13.99
C ASP A 241 -19.39 4.11 14.15
N PHE A 242 -19.27 4.59 15.37
CA PHE A 242 -18.79 5.93 15.67
C PHE A 242 -17.67 5.88 16.71
N ILE A 243 -16.51 6.39 16.39
CA ILE A 243 -15.36 6.37 17.30
C ILE A 243 -15.70 7.15 18.57
N ASN A 244 -15.66 6.50 19.71
CA ASN A 244 -16.08 7.02 21.02
C ASN A 244 -17.55 7.52 21.08
N GLY A 245 -18.41 7.02 20.18
CA GLY A 245 -19.78 7.48 20.04
C GLY A 245 -19.92 8.86 19.43
N ASP A 246 -18.87 9.42 18.86
CA ASP A 246 -18.87 10.75 18.27
C ASP A 246 -19.54 10.73 16.87
N PRO A 247 -20.70 11.40 16.67
CA PRO A 247 -21.38 11.42 15.39
C PRO A 247 -20.54 12.00 14.24
N ASP A 248 -19.53 12.82 14.55
CA ASP A 248 -18.63 13.41 13.56
C ASP A 248 -17.45 12.48 13.18
N ARG A 249 -17.34 11.30 13.82
CA ARG A 249 -16.27 10.32 13.58
C ARG A 249 -16.79 8.94 13.18
N PRO A 250 -17.57 8.86 12.09
CA PRO A 250 -18.10 7.60 11.58
C PRO A 250 -16.98 6.71 11.01
N ILE A 251 -17.15 5.40 11.19
CA ILE A 251 -16.33 4.36 10.60
C ILE A 251 -17.20 3.20 10.13
N VAL A 252 -16.98 2.72 8.92
CA VAL A 252 -17.65 1.51 8.41
C VAL A 252 -16.95 0.29 8.97
N THR A 253 -17.69 -0.54 9.71
CA THR A 253 -17.19 -1.76 10.36
C THR A 253 -17.64 -3.04 9.67
N GLY A 254 -18.69 -2.98 8.80
CA GLY A 254 -19.21 -4.15 8.12
C GLY A 254 -20.16 -3.80 6.97
N ARG A 255 -20.74 -4.85 6.40
CA ARG A 255 -21.74 -4.79 5.32
C ARG A 255 -22.85 -5.78 5.63
N VAL A 256 -24.03 -5.49 5.15
CA VAL A 256 -25.19 -6.38 5.27
C VAL A 256 -25.89 -6.50 3.93
N TYR A 257 -26.44 -7.66 3.65
CA TYR A 257 -27.35 -7.84 2.53
C TYR A 257 -28.75 -7.33 2.87
N ASN A 258 -29.49 -6.93 1.85
CA ASN A 258 -30.89 -6.54 1.96
C ASN A 258 -31.67 -7.00 0.72
N GLU A 259 -32.98 -6.75 0.68
CA GLU A 259 -33.85 -7.21 -0.41
C GLU A 259 -33.43 -6.67 -1.80
N ALA A 260 -32.79 -5.50 -1.86
CA ALA A 260 -32.29 -4.92 -3.10
C ALA A 260 -30.88 -5.40 -3.47
N SER A 261 -30.16 -6.01 -2.53
CA SER A 261 -28.77 -6.48 -2.68
C SER A 261 -28.61 -7.83 -1.99
N MET A 262 -29.09 -8.89 -2.65
CA MET A 262 -29.07 -10.26 -2.15
C MET A 262 -27.69 -10.91 -2.27
N PRO A 263 -27.38 -11.96 -1.47
CA PRO A 263 -26.16 -12.74 -1.60
C PRO A 263 -25.96 -13.29 -3.01
N PRO A 264 -24.70 -13.55 -3.43
CA PRO A 264 -24.40 -14.04 -4.78
C PRO A 264 -24.91 -15.46 -5.07
N TRP A 265 -25.18 -16.24 -4.02
CA TRP A 265 -25.75 -17.60 -4.12
C TRP A 265 -27.08 -17.67 -3.39
N ALA A 266 -28.01 -18.43 -3.98
CA ALA A 266 -29.40 -18.48 -3.51
C ALA A 266 -29.51 -19.16 -2.15
N LEU A 267 -29.68 -18.41 -1.08
CA LEU A 267 -29.97 -18.93 0.25
C LEU A 267 -31.47 -19.20 0.42
N PRO A 268 -31.86 -20.23 1.20
CA PRO A 268 -31.02 -21.13 1.98
C PRO A 268 -30.46 -22.33 1.20
N ALA A 269 -30.81 -22.52 -0.07
CA ALA A 269 -30.46 -23.71 -0.86
C ALA A 269 -28.92 -23.89 -0.99
N ALA A 270 -28.16 -22.83 -1.07
CA ALA A 270 -26.71 -22.82 -1.17
C ALA A 270 -26.02 -22.55 0.17
N ALA A 271 -26.59 -23.00 1.29
CA ALA A 271 -26.03 -22.74 2.62
C ALA A 271 -24.66 -23.41 2.86
N THR A 272 -24.31 -24.42 2.08
CA THR A 272 -23.00 -25.10 2.11
C THR A 272 -21.93 -24.40 1.26
N GLN A 273 -22.31 -23.37 0.50
CA GLN A 273 -21.38 -22.61 -0.33
C GLN A 273 -20.81 -21.42 0.43
N MET A 274 -19.50 -21.23 0.32
CA MET A 274 -18.79 -20.05 0.81
C MET A 274 -17.81 -19.53 -0.23
N GLY A 275 -17.44 -18.24 -0.13
CA GLY A 275 -16.43 -17.68 -1.02
C GLY A 275 -16.61 -16.20 -1.34
N PHE A 276 -16.00 -15.79 -2.43
CA PHE A 276 -16.03 -14.41 -2.91
C PHE A 276 -16.45 -14.38 -4.38
N MET A 277 -17.35 -13.45 -4.71
CA MET A 277 -17.72 -13.15 -6.08
C MET A 277 -17.64 -11.64 -6.29
N SER A 278 -16.83 -11.23 -7.25
CA SER A 278 -16.76 -9.84 -7.68
C SER A 278 -17.83 -9.53 -8.73
N ARG A 279 -17.92 -8.28 -9.12
CA ARG A 279 -18.77 -7.83 -10.22
C ARG A 279 -17.95 -6.91 -11.12
N THR A 280 -17.94 -7.15 -12.42
CA THR A 280 -17.26 -6.26 -13.37
C THR A 280 -17.88 -4.87 -13.32
N LYS A 281 -17.05 -3.82 -13.19
CA LYS A 281 -17.54 -2.44 -13.29
C LYS A 281 -18.09 -2.22 -14.70
N ASP A 282 -19.29 -1.68 -14.79
CA ASP A 282 -20.00 -1.37 -16.05
C ASP A 282 -20.30 -2.63 -16.92
N GLY A 283 -20.23 -3.83 -16.30
CA GLY A 283 -20.61 -5.11 -16.89
C GLY A 283 -22.03 -5.54 -16.53
N THR A 284 -22.42 -6.73 -17.02
CA THR A 284 -23.73 -7.36 -16.69
C THR A 284 -23.69 -8.10 -15.36
N ALA A 285 -24.83 -8.68 -14.95
CA ALA A 285 -24.92 -9.50 -13.76
C ALA A 285 -24.07 -10.77 -13.82
N ASP A 286 -23.76 -11.28 -15.00
CA ASP A 286 -23.03 -12.52 -15.22
C ASP A 286 -21.51 -12.31 -15.23
N ASN A 287 -21.04 -11.06 -15.41
CA ASN A 287 -19.60 -10.76 -15.48
C ASN A 287 -18.97 -10.67 -14.08
N ALA A 288 -18.23 -11.70 -13.69
CA ALA A 288 -17.65 -11.83 -12.36
C ALA A 288 -16.34 -12.64 -12.32
N ASN A 289 -15.44 -12.29 -11.41
CA ASN A 289 -14.40 -13.20 -10.94
C ASN A 289 -14.86 -13.83 -9.63
N ALA A 290 -14.57 -15.10 -9.42
CA ALA A 290 -15.02 -15.80 -8.23
C ALA A 290 -14.04 -16.83 -7.70
N LEU A 291 -14.08 -17.04 -6.38
CA LEU A 291 -13.51 -18.19 -5.68
C LEU A 291 -14.60 -18.72 -4.77
N ARG A 292 -15.07 -19.95 -5.01
CA ARG A 292 -16.14 -20.60 -4.27
C ARG A 292 -15.70 -21.97 -3.77
N PHE A 293 -16.14 -22.29 -2.57
CA PHE A 293 -16.05 -23.62 -1.97
C PHE A 293 -17.47 -24.17 -1.84
N GLU A 294 -17.68 -25.42 -2.19
CA GLU A 294 -18.89 -26.20 -1.90
C GLU A 294 -18.50 -27.29 -0.90
N ASP A 295 -19.10 -27.28 0.28
CA ASP A 295 -18.80 -28.21 1.38
C ASP A 295 -19.89 -29.27 1.58
N LYS A 296 -20.77 -29.46 0.60
CA LYS A 296 -21.79 -30.52 0.65
C LYS A 296 -21.15 -31.88 0.43
N ALA A 297 -21.31 -32.81 1.38
CA ALA A 297 -20.76 -34.15 1.31
C ALA A 297 -21.13 -34.88 0.00
N GLY A 298 -20.11 -35.35 -0.73
CA GLY A 298 -20.23 -36.01 -2.04
C GLY A 298 -20.40 -35.03 -3.22
N ALA A 299 -20.32 -33.72 -2.99
CA ALA A 299 -20.36 -32.71 -4.02
C ALA A 299 -19.35 -31.58 -3.76
N GLU A 300 -18.33 -31.88 -2.95
CA GLU A 300 -17.29 -30.90 -2.57
C GLU A 300 -16.55 -30.36 -3.80
N GLN A 301 -16.37 -29.05 -3.84
CA GLN A 301 -15.75 -28.41 -4.99
C GLN A 301 -15.02 -27.13 -4.58
N VAL A 302 -13.84 -26.92 -5.14
CA VAL A 302 -13.22 -25.59 -5.22
C VAL A 302 -13.35 -25.09 -6.66
N TRP A 303 -13.99 -23.94 -6.84
CA TRP A 303 -14.25 -23.36 -8.14
C TRP A 303 -13.63 -21.98 -8.24
N ILE A 304 -12.78 -21.77 -9.27
CA ILE A 304 -12.12 -20.51 -9.55
C ILE A 304 -12.55 -20.07 -10.94
N GLN A 305 -13.04 -18.84 -11.04
CA GLN A 305 -13.43 -18.20 -12.29
C GLN A 305 -12.71 -16.87 -12.46
N ALA A 306 -12.12 -16.68 -13.63
CA ALA A 306 -11.66 -15.38 -14.10
C ALA A 306 -12.53 -14.95 -15.28
N GLU A 307 -13.11 -13.76 -15.21
CA GLU A 307 -13.98 -13.20 -16.26
C GLU A 307 -13.23 -13.00 -17.58
N ARG A 308 -11.94 -12.72 -17.53
CA ARG A 308 -11.15 -12.48 -18.72
C ARG A 308 -9.80 -13.17 -18.69
N ASN A 309 -8.89 -12.71 -17.86
CA ASN A 309 -7.52 -13.22 -17.78
C ASN A 309 -7.25 -13.78 -16.40
N MET A 310 -6.52 -14.89 -16.34
CA MET A 310 -6.00 -15.46 -15.10
C MET A 310 -4.48 -15.58 -15.24
N ASP A 311 -3.73 -14.87 -14.39
CA ASP A 311 -2.28 -14.92 -14.31
C ASP A 311 -1.87 -15.57 -12.99
N THR A 312 -1.04 -16.61 -13.06
CA THR A 312 -0.48 -17.31 -11.90
C THR A 312 1.04 -17.15 -11.93
N GLN A 313 1.62 -16.64 -10.85
CA GLN A 313 3.07 -16.54 -10.68
C GLN A 313 3.50 -17.29 -9.44
N VAL A 314 4.36 -18.29 -9.61
CA VAL A 314 5.02 -19.04 -8.53
C VAL A 314 6.50 -18.71 -8.55
N LYS A 315 7.04 -18.20 -7.43
CA LYS A 315 8.42 -17.74 -7.35
C LYS A 315 9.44 -18.85 -7.04
N ASN A 316 8.99 -20.02 -6.65
CA ASN A 316 9.81 -21.19 -6.39
C ASN A 316 9.15 -22.40 -7.06
N ASP A 317 8.67 -23.37 -6.32
CA ASP A 317 8.18 -24.63 -6.85
C ASP A 317 6.65 -24.66 -6.93
N GLU A 318 6.11 -25.32 -7.95
CA GLU A 318 4.69 -25.62 -8.10
C GLU A 318 4.53 -27.14 -8.25
N SER A 319 3.60 -27.74 -7.50
CA SER A 319 3.26 -29.16 -7.58
C SER A 319 1.76 -29.37 -7.67
N HIS A 320 1.33 -30.29 -8.55
CA HIS A 320 -0.05 -30.71 -8.70
C HIS A 320 -0.16 -32.22 -8.49
N THR A 321 -1.01 -32.64 -7.56
CA THR A 321 -1.35 -34.04 -7.35
C THR A 321 -2.84 -34.24 -7.57
N ILE A 322 -3.21 -35.06 -8.54
CA ILE A 322 -4.59 -35.32 -8.92
C ILE A 322 -4.83 -36.84 -8.80
N ALA A 323 -5.77 -37.22 -7.94
CA ALA A 323 -6.00 -38.60 -7.62
C ALA A 323 -6.79 -39.37 -8.69
N ASN A 324 -7.57 -38.65 -9.51
CA ASN A 324 -8.40 -39.25 -10.56
C ASN A 324 -8.10 -38.56 -11.90
N ASP A 325 -9.03 -37.89 -12.50
CA ASP A 325 -8.92 -37.39 -13.87
C ASP A 325 -8.43 -35.96 -13.91
N HIS A 326 -7.62 -35.65 -14.92
CA HIS A 326 -7.19 -34.29 -15.24
C HIS A 326 -7.56 -33.92 -16.68
N THR A 327 -8.43 -32.96 -16.84
CA THR A 327 -8.83 -32.45 -18.16
C THR A 327 -8.29 -31.02 -18.36
N HIS A 328 -7.62 -30.80 -19.49
CA HIS A 328 -7.11 -29.50 -19.89
C HIS A 328 -7.62 -29.14 -21.29
N LEU A 329 -8.49 -28.14 -21.39
CA LEU A 329 -9.04 -27.65 -22.66
C LEU A 329 -8.54 -26.24 -22.95
N VAL A 330 -8.00 -26.03 -24.15
CA VAL A 330 -7.49 -24.72 -24.61
C VAL A 330 -8.14 -24.39 -25.96
N GLY A 331 -9.02 -23.39 -25.96
CA GLY A 331 -9.71 -22.93 -27.17
C GLY A 331 -8.84 -22.14 -28.16
N GLY A 332 -7.64 -21.76 -27.75
CA GLY A 332 -6.68 -21.01 -28.59
C GLY A 332 -5.32 -21.68 -28.62
N ASN A 333 -4.26 -20.91 -28.48
CA ASN A 333 -2.89 -21.40 -28.54
C ASN A 333 -2.39 -21.82 -27.15
N GLN A 334 -1.67 -22.95 -27.06
CA GLN A 334 -0.92 -23.37 -25.91
C GLN A 334 0.59 -23.27 -26.19
N ILE A 335 1.34 -22.58 -25.33
CA ILE A 335 2.80 -22.47 -25.40
C ILE A 335 3.38 -23.02 -24.10
N LYS A 336 4.23 -24.06 -24.20
CA LYS A 336 4.98 -24.61 -23.06
C LYS A 336 6.48 -24.40 -23.29
N ARG A 337 7.15 -23.77 -22.34
CA ARG A 337 8.60 -23.56 -22.36
C ARG A 337 9.22 -24.14 -21.10
N VAL A 338 10.25 -24.98 -21.25
CA VAL A 338 11.00 -25.60 -20.15
C VAL A 338 12.48 -25.33 -20.39
N VAL A 339 13.12 -24.69 -19.43
CA VAL A 339 14.53 -24.24 -19.59
C VAL A 339 15.50 -25.40 -19.44
N LEU A 340 15.23 -26.34 -18.55
CA LEU A 340 16.13 -27.45 -18.28
C LEU A 340 15.59 -28.77 -18.83
N ASN A 341 14.90 -29.56 -18.02
CA ASN A 341 14.49 -30.91 -18.36
C ASN A 341 12.97 -31.05 -18.30
N GLN A 342 12.41 -31.83 -19.22
CA GLN A 342 11.02 -32.28 -19.15
C GLN A 342 10.99 -33.80 -19.26
N ALA A 343 10.29 -34.45 -18.33
CA ALA A 343 10.01 -35.89 -18.37
C ALA A 343 8.48 -36.10 -18.36
N THR A 344 8.01 -37.04 -19.16
CA THR A 344 6.60 -37.46 -19.19
C THR A 344 6.55 -38.96 -19.14
N GLY A 345 5.85 -39.52 -18.15
CA GLY A 345 5.64 -40.95 -17.99
C GLY A 345 4.13 -41.27 -18.00
N VAL A 346 3.72 -42.22 -18.83
CA VAL A 346 2.34 -42.72 -18.93
C VAL A 346 2.39 -44.24 -18.73
N LYS A 347 1.69 -44.77 -17.72
CA LYS A 347 1.65 -46.20 -17.45
C LYS A 347 0.74 -46.94 -18.43
N GLY A 348 -0.31 -46.30 -18.90
CA GLY A 348 -1.24 -46.84 -19.89
C GLY A 348 -0.89 -46.35 -21.30
N GLU A 349 -1.90 -46.12 -22.10
CA GLU A 349 -1.75 -45.66 -23.47
C GLU A 349 -1.51 -44.14 -23.54
N SER A 350 -0.73 -43.73 -24.53
CA SER A 350 -0.53 -42.34 -24.85
C SER A 350 -0.73 -42.11 -26.34
N SER A 351 -1.63 -41.18 -26.70
CA SER A 351 -1.86 -40.81 -28.08
C SER A 351 -1.70 -39.28 -28.26
N ALA A 352 -1.15 -38.88 -29.40
CA ALA A 352 -1.01 -37.47 -29.77
C ALA A 352 -1.56 -37.32 -31.20
N LEU A 353 -2.62 -36.50 -31.33
CA LEU A 353 -3.28 -36.24 -32.59
C LEU A 353 -3.00 -34.78 -32.99
N THR A 354 -2.68 -34.58 -34.28
CA THR A 354 -2.41 -33.23 -34.82
C THR A 354 -3.17 -33.08 -36.14
N GLY A 355 -4.14 -32.17 -36.18
CA GLY A 355 -5.02 -32.00 -37.35
C GLY A 355 -4.33 -31.41 -38.59
N LYS A 356 -3.15 -30.82 -38.47
CA LYS A 356 -2.41 -30.24 -39.62
C LYS A 356 -0.97 -30.74 -39.62
N THR A 357 -0.02 -30.00 -39.11
CA THR A 357 1.41 -30.30 -39.18
C THR A 357 1.99 -30.49 -37.79
N ARG A 358 2.76 -31.54 -37.60
CA ARG A 358 3.62 -31.75 -36.42
C ARG A 358 5.08 -31.72 -36.86
N SER A 359 5.92 -30.96 -36.16
CA SER A 359 7.36 -30.92 -36.37
C SER A 359 8.07 -31.18 -35.08
N ASP A 360 8.91 -32.20 -35.03
CA ASP A 360 9.78 -32.50 -33.89
C ASP A 360 11.23 -32.28 -34.36
N ALA A 361 11.93 -31.34 -33.69
CA ALA A 361 13.33 -31.00 -34.02
C ALA A 361 14.18 -31.12 -32.76
N VAL A 362 15.32 -31.81 -32.85
CA VAL A 362 16.24 -32.07 -31.77
C VAL A 362 17.67 -31.76 -32.21
N VAL A 363 18.43 -31.01 -31.38
CA VAL A 363 19.78 -30.57 -31.77
C VAL A 363 20.77 -31.73 -31.75
N ASN A 364 20.72 -32.64 -30.77
CA ASN A 364 21.72 -33.67 -30.62
C ASN A 364 21.21 -35.05 -31.11
N ALA A 365 20.35 -35.69 -30.37
CA ALA A 365 19.89 -37.04 -30.69
C ALA A 365 18.38 -37.19 -30.45
N PHE A 366 17.72 -37.84 -31.40
CA PHE A 366 16.33 -38.22 -31.31
C PHE A 366 16.24 -39.77 -31.35
N THR A 367 15.78 -40.39 -30.27
CA THR A 367 15.67 -41.85 -30.16
C THR A 367 14.20 -42.23 -30.02
N LEU A 368 13.76 -43.09 -30.91
CA LEU A 368 12.47 -43.76 -30.83
C LEU A 368 12.71 -45.27 -30.59
N GLY A 369 12.04 -45.84 -29.60
CA GLY A 369 12.15 -47.27 -29.29
C GLY A 369 10.77 -47.85 -28.95
N SER A 370 10.54 -49.10 -29.36
CA SER A 370 9.37 -49.88 -29.01
C SER A 370 9.80 -51.30 -28.65
N GLY A 371 9.11 -51.93 -27.69
CA GLY A 371 9.38 -53.30 -27.28
C GLY A 371 8.88 -54.34 -28.27
N GLU A 372 7.87 -54.05 -29.07
CA GLU A 372 7.24 -54.98 -29.99
C GLU A 372 7.42 -54.59 -31.46
N SER A 373 6.96 -53.39 -31.82
CA SER A 373 7.11 -52.89 -33.17
C SER A 373 7.16 -51.35 -33.20
N LEU A 374 7.93 -50.77 -34.15
CA LEU A 374 7.92 -49.37 -34.48
C LEU A 374 7.50 -49.25 -35.96
N ARG A 375 6.37 -48.54 -36.21
CA ARG A 375 5.81 -48.35 -37.53
C ARG A 375 5.74 -46.86 -37.89
N LEU A 376 6.28 -46.52 -39.06
CA LEU A 376 6.19 -45.22 -39.70
C LEU A 376 5.35 -45.40 -40.98
N GLU A 377 4.27 -44.64 -41.11
CA GLU A 377 3.32 -44.83 -42.20
C GLU A 377 2.96 -43.47 -42.84
N CYS A 378 2.92 -43.43 -44.16
CA CYS A 378 2.46 -42.30 -44.92
C CYS A 378 1.78 -42.79 -46.22
N GLY A 379 0.44 -42.80 -46.26
CA GLY A 379 -0.32 -43.39 -47.37
C GLY A 379 -0.01 -44.86 -47.57
N GLU A 380 0.46 -45.24 -48.74
CA GLU A 380 0.83 -46.64 -49.10
C GLU A 380 2.27 -46.99 -48.67
N SER A 381 3.04 -46.05 -48.19
CA SER A 381 4.44 -46.27 -47.81
C SER A 381 4.55 -46.57 -46.30
N VAL A 382 5.25 -47.67 -45.97
CA VAL A 382 5.40 -48.15 -44.57
C VAL A 382 6.87 -48.51 -44.33
N ILE A 383 7.42 -48.13 -43.19
CA ILE A 383 8.66 -48.69 -42.59
C ILE A 383 8.27 -49.29 -41.27
N GLU A 384 8.54 -50.55 -41.06
CA GLU A 384 8.22 -51.29 -39.86
C GLU A 384 9.46 -52.02 -39.32
N LEU A 385 9.75 -51.82 -38.05
CA LEU A 385 10.82 -52.52 -37.33
C LEU A 385 10.15 -53.44 -36.30
N LEU A 386 10.48 -54.73 -36.34
CA LEU A 386 9.94 -55.75 -35.47
C LEU A 386 10.96 -56.17 -34.39
N ALA A 387 10.45 -56.69 -33.27
CA ALA A 387 11.30 -57.09 -32.13
C ALA A 387 12.23 -58.30 -32.46
N ASP A 388 11.88 -59.09 -33.46
CA ASP A 388 12.70 -60.22 -33.96
C ASP A 388 13.87 -59.77 -34.87
N GLY A 389 14.01 -58.46 -35.10
CA GLY A 389 15.06 -57.89 -35.92
C GLY A 389 14.68 -57.74 -37.40
N GLN A 390 13.46 -58.09 -37.81
CA GLN A 390 13.00 -57.91 -39.19
C GLN A 390 12.70 -56.43 -39.46
N ILE A 391 13.12 -55.93 -40.64
CA ILE A 391 12.84 -54.58 -41.11
C ILE A 391 12.05 -54.71 -42.44
N ASN A 392 10.81 -54.24 -42.46
CA ASN A 392 9.96 -54.21 -43.62
C ASN A 392 9.85 -52.82 -44.20
N ILE A 393 10.12 -52.64 -45.48
CA ILE A 393 9.92 -51.39 -46.22
C ILE A 393 8.99 -51.71 -47.40
N THR A 394 7.81 -51.08 -47.40
CA THR A 394 6.79 -51.31 -48.43
C THR A 394 6.40 -49.97 -49.04
N GLY A 395 6.20 -49.93 -50.32
CA GLY A 395 5.77 -48.74 -51.06
C GLY A 395 5.62 -49.04 -52.55
N THR A 396 5.02 -48.15 -53.33
CA THR A 396 4.85 -48.28 -54.80
C THR A 396 6.14 -48.12 -55.58
N SER A 397 7.12 -47.38 -55.04
CA SER A 397 8.44 -47.19 -55.63
C SER A 397 9.49 -46.96 -54.54
N PHE A 398 10.73 -47.36 -54.79
CA PHE A 398 11.82 -47.25 -53.88
C PHE A 398 13.06 -46.66 -54.58
N ASN A 399 13.64 -45.62 -54.06
CA ASN A 399 14.83 -44.98 -54.63
C ASN A 399 15.87 -44.73 -53.54
N ILE A 400 17.10 -45.21 -53.74
CA ILE A 400 18.25 -44.93 -52.89
C ILE A 400 19.27 -44.15 -53.72
N THR A 401 19.56 -42.92 -53.33
CA THR A 401 20.61 -42.07 -53.94
C THR A 401 21.69 -41.77 -52.92
N VAL A 402 22.91 -42.16 -53.20
CA VAL A 402 24.11 -41.85 -52.37
C VAL A 402 25.03 -40.93 -53.14
N LYS A 403 25.71 -40.01 -52.48
CA LYS A 403 26.64 -39.06 -53.11
C LYS A 403 28.04 -39.65 -53.26
N GLU A 404 28.39 -40.63 -52.44
CA GLU A 404 29.67 -41.32 -52.41
C GLU A 404 29.40 -42.85 -52.39
N ASP A 405 30.38 -43.67 -52.04
CA ASP A 405 30.28 -45.10 -52.06
C ASP A 405 29.16 -45.62 -51.14
N GLY A 406 28.38 -46.57 -51.62
CA GLY A 406 27.34 -47.31 -50.91
C GLY A 406 27.60 -48.80 -50.95
N ALA A 407 27.28 -49.52 -49.83
CA ALA A 407 27.39 -50.97 -49.78
C ALA A 407 26.12 -51.59 -49.18
N ILE A 408 25.72 -52.73 -49.70
CA ILE A 408 24.71 -53.62 -49.08
C ILE A 408 25.44 -54.89 -48.69
N ASN A 409 25.65 -55.12 -47.37
CA ASN A 409 26.34 -56.29 -46.85
C ASN A 409 25.31 -57.26 -46.23
N THR A 410 25.29 -58.49 -46.65
CA THR A 410 24.44 -59.55 -46.12
C THR A 410 25.29 -60.72 -45.65
N GLY A 411 24.92 -61.33 -44.53
CA GLY A 411 25.57 -62.57 -44.04
C GLY A 411 25.10 -63.84 -44.79
N GLY A 412 24.11 -63.71 -45.64
CA GLY A 412 23.49 -64.77 -46.42
C GLY A 412 23.21 -64.33 -47.88
N GLN A 413 22.23 -64.91 -48.52
CA GLN A 413 21.85 -64.63 -49.91
C GLN A 413 21.13 -63.25 -49.99
N LEU A 414 21.48 -62.44 -50.99
CA LEU A 414 20.77 -61.21 -51.34
C LEU A 414 19.95 -61.45 -52.59
N ASP A 415 18.63 -61.44 -52.48
CA ASP A 415 17.73 -61.63 -53.60
C ASP A 415 17.24 -60.26 -54.09
N LEU A 416 17.52 -59.96 -55.35
CA LEU A 416 17.03 -58.75 -56.05
C LEU A 416 16.13 -59.21 -57.19
N ASN A 417 14.90 -58.64 -57.29
CA ASN A 417 13.96 -58.89 -58.38
C ASN A 417 13.51 -60.36 -58.52
N GLN A 418 13.23 -61.09 -57.47
CA GLN A 418 12.65 -62.43 -57.55
C GLN A 418 11.15 -62.38 -57.87
N PRO A 419 10.71 -62.88 -59.04
CA PRO A 419 9.28 -63.04 -59.33
C PRO A 419 8.73 -64.24 -58.48
N GLY A 420 7.86 -63.99 -57.52
CA GLY A 420 7.11 -64.99 -56.77
C GLY A 420 7.53 -65.28 -55.36
N GLY A 421 8.47 -64.57 -54.75
CA GLY A 421 8.64 -64.59 -53.30
C GLY A 421 7.37 -64.05 -52.65
N ALA A 422 6.77 -64.84 -51.75
CA ALA A 422 5.63 -64.39 -50.99
C ALA A 422 6.02 -63.14 -50.19
N ALA A 423 5.72 -61.96 -50.76
CA ALA A 423 5.78 -60.72 -50.02
C ALA A 423 4.86 -60.90 -48.80
N ARG A 424 5.45 -60.91 -47.61
CA ARG A 424 4.67 -60.64 -46.40
C ARG A 424 4.20 -59.17 -46.58
N THR A 425 3.03 -59.01 -47.16
CA THR A 425 2.40 -57.70 -47.27
C THR A 425 2.15 -57.20 -45.85
N ALA A 426 2.83 -56.14 -45.48
CA ALA A 426 2.35 -55.27 -44.41
C ALA A 426 0.88 -54.96 -44.68
N ALA A 427 0.03 -55.04 -43.72
CA ALA A 427 -1.40 -54.78 -43.89
C ALA A 427 -1.56 -53.41 -44.60
N PRO A 428 -2.44 -53.28 -45.61
CA PRO A 428 -2.55 -52.05 -46.40
C PRO A 428 -2.88 -50.87 -45.47
N GLY A 429 -2.02 -49.83 -45.53
CA GLY A 429 -2.17 -48.61 -44.80
C GLY A 429 -3.23 -47.68 -45.37
N GLY A 430 -4.49 -48.07 -45.36
CA GLY A 430 -5.57 -47.22 -45.90
C GLY A 430 -6.57 -46.68 -44.89
N GLY A 431 -6.51 -47.17 -43.65
CA GLY A 431 -7.52 -46.81 -42.64
C GLY A 431 -7.13 -45.72 -41.65
N HIS A 432 -5.84 -45.37 -41.59
CA HIS A 432 -5.34 -44.52 -40.48
C HIS A 432 -5.75 -43.07 -40.60
N GLN A 433 -5.80 -42.49 -41.81
CA GLN A 433 -6.19 -41.10 -41.98
C GLN A 433 -7.65 -40.84 -41.63
N ALA A 434 -8.55 -41.79 -41.97
CA ALA A 434 -9.95 -41.77 -41.58
C ALA A 434 -10.14 -42.02 -40.07
N ALA A 435 -9.31 -42.90 -39.48
CA ALA A 435 -9.33 -43.16 -38.03
C ALA A 435 -8.80 -41.98 -37.22
N ILE A 436 -7.73 -41.34 -37.70
CA ILE A 436 -7.19 -40.10 -37.09
C ILE A 436 -8.23 -39.00 -37.19
N GLN A 437 -8.85 -38.79 -38.36
CA GLN A 437 -9.87 -37.75 -38.53
C GLN A 437 -11.10 -38.05 -37.61
N SER A 438 -11.57 -39.32 -37.54
CA SER A 438 -12.66 -39.72 -36.66
C SER A 438 -12.33 -39.51 -35.20
N ALA A 439 -11.08 -39.74 -34.77
CA ALA A 439 -10.65 -39.52 -33.41
C ALA A 439 -10.51 -37.99 -33.08
N VAL A 440 -10.07 -37.20 -34.04
CA VAL A 440 -10.06 -35.72 -33.94
C VAL A 440 -11.50 -35.21 -33.81
N ASP A 441 -12.42 -35.69 -34.64
CA ASP A 441 -13.84 -35.29 -34.63
C ASP A 441 -14.56 -35.74 -33.34
N GLN A 442 -14.13 -36.82 -32.67
CA GLN A 442 -14.64 -37.27 -31.38
C GLN A 442 -14.08 -36.41 -30.22
N LEU A 443 -12.85 -35.98 -30.29
CA LEU A 443 -12.24 -35.10 -29.29
C LEU A 443 -12.70 -33.64 -29.40
N PHE A 444 -13.10 -33.21 -30.59
CA PHE A 444 -13.62 -31.90 -30.89
C PHE A 444 -14.96 -32.04 -31.63
N PRO A 445 -16.04 -32.47 -30.93
CA PRO A 445 -17.36 -32.58 -31.53
C PRO A 445 -17.78 -31.19 -32.02
N ASN A 446 -17.95 -31.07 -33.33
CA ASN A 446 -18.44 -29.89 -34.07
C ASN A 446 -18.73 -28.66 -33.20
N GLU A 447 -17.75 -27.79 -33.00
CA GLU A 447 -18.01 -26.38 -32.99
C GLU A 447 -18.37 -26.02 -34.45
N GLU A 448 -19.66 -26.15 -34.79
CA GLU A 448 -20.16 -25.44 -35.95
C GLU A 448 -19.73 -23.98 -35.81
N ALA A 449 -18.95 -23.53 -36.76
CA ALA A 449 -18.50 -22.16 -36.92
C ALA A 449 -19.73 -21.24 -37.00
N SER A 450 -20.33 -20.91 -35.86
CA SER A 450 -21.18 -19.75 -35.71
C SER A 450 -20.29 -18.55 -35.41
N GLY A 451 -19.51 -18.15 -36.39
CA GLY A 451 -18.69 -16.96 -36.32
C GLY A 451 -17.92 -16.85 -37.64
N THR A 452 -18.34 -15.97 -38.49
CA THR A 452 -17.58 -15.51 -39.65
C THR A 452 -16.10 -15.44 -39.30
N PRO A 453 -15.18 -16.03 -40.09
CA PRO A 453 -13.76 -15.90 -39.83
C PRO A 453 -13.42 -14.41 -39.91
N GLY A 454 -13.28 -13.78 -38.78
CA GLY A 454 -12.72 -12.45 -38.69
C GLY A 454 -11.33 -12.52 -39.34
N LYS A 455 -11.08 -11.73 -40.37
CA LYS A 455 -9.75 -11.48 -40.93
C LYS A 455 -8.73 -11.42 -39.80
N PRO A 456 -7.52 -11.95 -39.99
CA PRO A 456 -6.44 -11.71 -39.03
C PRO A 456 -6.25 -10.20 -38.98
N VAL A 457 -6.76 -9.61 -37.91
CA VAL A 457 -6.45 -8.23 -37.58
C VAL A 457 -5.00 -8.28 -37.10
N ASN A 458 -4.09 -7.81 -37.93
CA ASN A 458 -2.83 -7.27 -37.50
C ASN A 458 -3.16 -6.08 -36.57
N ALA A 459 -3.54 -6.38 -35.34
CA ALA A 459 -3.62 -5.39 -34.32
C ALA A 459 -2.19 -5.15 -33.84
N ALA A 460 -1.63 -4.06 -34.32
CA ALA A 460 -0.57 -3.38 -33.58
C ALA A 460 -1.00 -3.32 -32.10
N PRO A 461 -0.09 -3.54 -31.15
CA PRO A 461 -0.44 -3.52 -29.75
C PRO A 461 -0.95 -2.13 -29.39
N ARG A 462 -2.26 -2.02 -29.25
CA ARG A 462 -2.89 -0.84 -28.66
C ARG A 462 -2.46 -0.81 -27.21
N ALA A 463 -1.74 0.24 -26.82
CA ALA A 463 -1.31 0.48 -25.47
C ALA A 463 -2.50 0.33 -24.52
N ALA A 464 -2.55 -0.78 -23.79
CA ALA A 464 -3.34 -0.90 -22.59
C ALA A 464 -2.67 0.03 -21.57
N ALA A 465 -3.46 0.90 -20.94
CA ALA A 465 -3.00 1.72 -19.83
C ALA A 465 -2.35 0.80 -18.79
N ALA A 466 -1.06 1.01 -18.56
CA ALA A 466 -0.22 0.17 -17.75
C ALA A 466 -0.71 0.12 -16.32
N ALA A 467 -1.16 -1.06 -15.89
CA ALA A 467 -0.79 -1.53 -14.57
C ALA A 467 0.75 -1.50 -14.48
N PRO A 468 1.36 -1.19 -13.34
CA PRO A 468 2.81 -1.18 -13.26
C PRO A 468 3.31 -2.55 -13.71
N ALA A 469 3.98 -2.57 -14.84
CA ALA A 469 4.58 -3.76 -15.39
C ALA A 469 5.53 -4.31 -14.32
N SER A 470 5.24 -5.52 -13.85
CA SER A 470 6.23 -6.32 -13.16
C SER A 470 7.45 -6.41 -14.07
N ILE A 471 8.56 -5.85 -13.62
CA ILE A 471 9.86 -5.83 -14.28
C ILE A 471 10.43 -7.25 -14.22
N THR A 472 9.82 -8.21 -14.91
CA THR A 472 10.27 -9.61 -14.91
C THR A 472 10.17 -10.24 -16.28
N GLN A 473 10.67 -9.56 -17.32
CA GLN A 473 10.83 -10.20 -18.63
C GLN A 473 12.09 -9.80 -19.39
N ASN A 474 13.20 -9.53 -18.72
CA ASN A 474 14.49 -9.45 -19.39
C ASN A 474 15.64 -10.13 -18.63
N ALA A 475 15.34 -11.14 -17.83
CA ALA A 475 16.36 -12.00 -17.23
C ALA A 475 16.87 -13.05 -18.25
N GLN A 476 17.33 -12.59 -19.41
CA GLN A 476 18.38 -13.31 -20.14
C GLN A 476 19.63 -12.47 -20.03
N SER A 477 20.41 -12.85 -19.03
CA SER A 477 21.75 -12.39 -18.71
C SER A 477 22.67 -12.49 -19.93
N THR A 478 22.77 -11.40 -20.68
CA THR A 478 24.04 -11.08 -21.35
C THR A 478 24.38 -9.66 -20.93
N THR A 479 25.02 -9.54 -19.78
CA THR A 479 25.62 -8.28 -19.36
C THR A 479 26.60 -7.86 -20.45
N LYS A 480 26.32 -6.76 -21.13
CA LYS A 480 27.24 -6.22 -22.14
C LYS A 480 28.58 -5.89 -21.46
N PRO A 481 29.74 -6.16 -22.07
CA PRO A 481 31.03 -5.82 -21.46
C PRO A 481 31.06 -4.35 -20.99
N GLY A 482 31.47 -4.12 -19.76
CA GLY A 482 31.53 -2.77 -19.15
C GLY A 482 30.21 -2.22 -18.62
N ARG A 483 29.17 -3.04 -18.49
CA ARG A 483 27.90 -2.70 -17.87
C ARG A 483 27.74 -3.36 -16.51
N ILE A 484 26.99 -2.68 -15.62
CA ILE A 484 26.54 -3.25 -14.36
C ILE A 484 25.51 -4.36 -14.61
N ASP A 485 25.43 -5.34 -13.73
CA ASP A 485 24.44 -6.41 -13.85
C ASP A 485 23.00 -5.84 -13.86
N ASN A 486 22.17 -6.36 -14.76
CA ASN A 486 20.80 -5.87 -14.93
C ASN A 486 19.95 -6.03 -13.68
N ARG A 487 20.18 -7.07 -12.86
CA ARG A 487 19.48 -7.29 -11.60
C ARG A 487 19.73 -6.14 -10.61
N VAL A 488 20.93 -5.56 -10.61
CA VAL A 488 21.23 -4.38 -9.80
C VAL A 488 20.45 -3.16 -10.27
N VAL A 489 20.33 -2.97 -11.60
CA VAL A 489 19.54 -1.86 -12.19
C VAL A 489 18.07 -2.01 -11.82
N GLU A 490 17.53 -3.22 -11.93
CA GLU A 490 16.13 -3.55 -11.57
C GLU A 490 15.86 -3.29 -10.09
N SER A 491 16.74 -3.74 -9.19
CA SER A 491 16.63 -3.52 -7.74
C SER A 491 16.60 -2.03 -7.40
N VAL A 492 17.50 -1.23 -7.98
CA VAL A 492 17.54 0.22 -7.74
C VAL A 492 16.30 0.92 -8.32
N MET A 493 15.86 0.56 -9.52
CA MET A 493 14.64 1.13 -10.11
C MET A 493 13.40 0.80 -9.28
N ALA A 494 13.34 -0.37 -8.67
CA ALA A 494 12.25 -0.76 -7.80
C ALA A 494 12.29 -0.05 -6.43
N SER A 495 13.47 0.10 -5.84
CA SER A 495 13.64 0.64 -4.48
C SER A 495 13.57 2.17 -4.41
N GLU A 496 14.08 2.88 -5.42
CA GLU A 496 14.15 4.35 -5.43
C GLU A 496 12.87 5.04 -5.94
N GLY A 497 11.83 4.29 -6.30
CA GLY A 497 10.49 4.81 -6.65
C GLY A 497 10.41 5.76 -7.85
N GLY A 498 11.47 5.94 -8.58
CA GLY A 498 11.53 6.59 -9.89
C GLY A 498 11.62 8.11 -9.91
N ALA A 499 10.99 8.85 -9.02
CA ALA A 499 11.07 10.32 -8.99
C ALA A 499 10.95 10.85 -7.55
N GLY A 500 11.82 11.78 -7.20
CA GLY A 500 11.86 12.37 -5.86
C GLY A 500 12.41 13.79 -5.88
N GLU A 501 12.42 14.40 -4.70
CA GLU A 501 13.11 15.68 -4.44
C GLU A 501 13.96 15.57 -3.19
N GLN A 502 15.25 15.83 -3.31
CA GLN A 502 16.18 15.78 -2.20
C GLN A 502 17.02 17.06 -2.15
N GLY A 503 16.99 17.73 -1.01
CA GLY A 503 17.73 18.98 -0.82
C GLY A 503 17.33 20.10 -1.79
N GLY A 504 16.04 20.20 -2.17
CA GLY A 504 15.53 21.20 -3.10
C GLY A 504 15.85 20.94 -4.57
N ARG A 505 16.33 19.74 -4.92
CA ARG A 505 16.63 19.34 -6.32
C ARG A 505 15.87 18.07 -6.68
N ARG A 506 15.31 18.05 -7.89
CA ARG A 506 14.63 16.86 -8.45
C ARG A 506 15.64 15.76 -8.72
N GLU A 507 15.26 14.52 -8.44
CA GLU A 507 16.04 13.33 -8.73
C GLU A 507 15.20 12.23 -9.40
N LEU A 508 15.88 11.37 -10.15
CA LEU A 508 15.33 10.15 -10.76
C LEU A 508 16.31 9.02 -10.47
N TYR A 509 15.84 7.98 -9.77
CA TYR A 509 16.66 6.81 -9.41
C TYR A 509 18.02 7.20 -8.79
N GLY A 510 18.02 8.21 -7.90
CA GLY A 510 19.23 8.72 -7.27
C GLY A 510 20.06 9.71 -8.10
N PHE A 511 19.73 9.93 -9.38
CA PHE A 511 20.40 10.93 -10.23
C PHE A 511 19.74 12.29 -10.10
N ARG A 512 20.50 13.29 -9.64
CA ARG A 512 20.00 14.66 -9.36
C ARG A 512 20.10 15.56 -10.57
N LYS A 513 19.07 16.36 -10.77
CA LYS A 513 19.08 17.41 -11.81
C LYS A 513 20.23 18.39 -11.60
N GLY A 514 21.02 18.62 -12.66
CA GLY A 514 22.18 19.53 -12.62
C GLY A 514 23.48 18.87 -12.11
N ASN A 515 23.47 17.56 -11.86
CA ASN A 515 24.68 16.81 -11.54
C ASN A 515 24.99 15.87 -12.73
N GLY A 516 25.66 16.40 -13.76
CA GLY A 516 25.85 15.72 -15.04
C GLY A 516 24.57 15.71 -15.90
N ASN A 517 24.52 14.85 -16.91
CA ASN A 517 23.43 14.74 -17.89
C ASN A 517 22.54 13.49 -17.71
N ALA A 518 22.80 12.67 -16.71
CA ALA A 518 22.08 11.40 -16.49
C ALA A 518 20.59 11.65 -16.20
N TYR A 519 20.29 12.56 -15.29
CA TYR A 519 18.91 12.94 -14.96
C TYR A 519 18.10 13.34 -16.21
N ASP A 520 18.67 14.23 -17.04
CA ASP A 520 17.96 14.75 -18.22
C ASP A 520 17.74 13.68 -19.28
N LYS A 521 18.68 12.74 -19.48
CA LYS A 521 18.55 11.62 -20.39
C LYS A 521 17.51 10.61 -19.92
N ILE A 522 17.51 10.25 -18.65
CA ILE A 522 16.51 9.36 -18.05
C ILE A 522 15.11 9.99 -18.15
N LEU A 523 15.01 11.29 -17.84
CA LEU A 523 13.74 12.01 -17.93
C LEU A 523 13.23 12.09 -19.39
N ALA A 524 14.12 12.32 -20.35
CA ALA A 524 13.77 12.32 -21.78
C ALA A 524 13.25 10.96 -22.24
N ALA A 525 13.92 9.87 -21.89
CA ALA A 525 13.47 8.51 -22.20
C ALA A 525 12.09 8.22 -21.55
N ARG A 526 11.90 8.57 -20.27
CA ARG A 526 10.64 8.42 -19.56
C ARG A 526 9.50 9.21 -20.22
N ASN A 527 9.74 10.46 -20.61
CA ASN A 527 8.72 11.30 -21.22
C ASN A 527 8.32 10.81 -22.62
N GLN A 528 9.25 10.21 -23.35
CA GLN A 528 9.03 9.75 -24.72
C GLN A 528 8.43 8.35 -24.77
N TYR A 529 8.86 7.42 -23.90
CA TYR A 529 8.52 6.00 -23.98
C TYR A 529 7.72 5.49 -22.80
N GLY A 530 7.58 6.28 -21.73
CA GLY A 530 6.85 5.94 -20.52
C GLY A 530 7.76 5.46 -19.39
N GLN A 531 7.25 5.57 -18.16
CA GLN A 531 7.93 5.08 -16.96
C GLN A 531 8.00 3.54 -16.98
N GLY A 532 9.19 2.98 -16.76
CA GLY A 532 9.45 1.54 -16.77
C GLY A 532 9.67 0.96 -18.17
N SER A 533 9.81 1.81 -19.22
CA SER A 533 10.12 1.35 -20.58
C SER A 533 11.53 0.78 -20.70
N ALA A 534 11.76 -0.02 -21.73
CA ALA A 534 13.09 -0.58 -22.04
C ALA A 534 14.13 0.51 -22.31
N GLU A 535 13.72 1.62 -22.91
CA GLU A 535 14.57 2.77 -23.20
C GLU A 535 14.93 3.54 -21.94
N GLU A 536 13.99 3.72 -21.01
CA GLU A 536 14.30 4.28 -19.69
C GLU A 536 15.26 3.38 -18.93
N PHE A 537 15.01 2.07 -18.89
CA PHE A 537 15.90 1.09 -18.29
C PHE A 537 17.32 1.16 -18.87
N GLU A 538 17.46 1.27 -20.20
CA GLU A 538 18.78 1.37 -20.85
C GLU A 538 19.51 2.67 -20.44
N GLU A 539 18.83 3.80 -20.31
CA GLU A 539 19.45 5.05 -19.86
C GLU A 539 19.84 4.99 -18.35
N VAL A 540 19.02 4.37 -17.52
CA VAL A 540 19.36 4.13 -16.11
C VAL A 540 20.57 3.18 -16.01
N SER A 541 20.57 2.09 -16.77
CA SER A 541 21.68 1.14 -16.82
C SER A 541 23.00 1.79 -17.27
N LYS A 542 22.97 2.68 -18.27
CA LYS A 542 24.14 3.46 -18.70
C LYS A 542 24.66 4.37 -17.57
N ALA A 543 23.76 5.10 -16.93
CA ALA A 543 24.11 6.03 -15.87
C ALA A 543 24.70 5.30 -14.65
N MET A 544 24.07 4.20 -14.23
CA MET A 544 24.54 3.35 -13.13
C MET A 544 25.89 2.69 -13.46
N SER A 545 26.07 2.21 -14.71
CA SER A 545 27.33 1.62 -15.14
C SER A 545 28.48 2.62 -15.10
N ALA A 546 28.23 3.89 -15.40
CA ALA A 546 29.24 4.93 -15.28
C ALA A 546 29.63 5.17 -13.80
N SER A 547 28.66 5.20 -12.89
CA SER A 547 28.91 5.30 -11.44
C SER A 547 29.63 4.06 -10.89
N ALA A 548 29.20 2.87 -11.30
CA ALA A 548 29.81 1.59 -10.93
C ALA A 548 31.27 1.51 -11.37
N LYS A 549 31.56 1.94 -12.59
CA LYS A 549 32.94 1.99 -13.11
C LYS A 549 33.83 2.93 -12.28
N SER A 550 33.32 4.14 -11.97
CA SER A 550 34.05 5.12 -11.15
C SER A 550 34.32 4.62 -9.73
N ALA A 551 33.42 3.83 -9.17
CA ALA A 551 33.55 3.25 -7.84
C ALA A 551 34.39 1.97 -7.78
N GLY A 552 34.74 1.37 -8.92
CA GLY A 552 35.41 0.09 -9.01
C GLY A 552 34.48 -1.12 -8.87
N ALA A 553 33.18 -0.95 -8.92
CA ALA A 553 32.18 -2.04 -8.78
C ALA A 553 32.30 -3.08 -9.91
N LEU A 554 32.67 -2.64 -11.12
CA LEU A 554 32.83 -3.53 -12.27
C LEU A 554 34.08 -4.44 -12.23
N ASN A 555 34.89 -4.35 -11.18
CA ASN A 555 35.96 -5.33 -10.92
C ASN A 555 35.42 -6.66 -10.38
N PHE A 556 34.14 -6.71 -9.97
CA PHE A 556 33.51 -7.87 -9.35
C PHE A 556 32.44 -8.44 -10.27
N SER A 557 32.33 -9.77 -10.33
CA SER A 557 31.30 -10.48 -11.08
C SER A 557 30.01 -10.66 -10.30
N ASP A 558 30.06 -10.62 -8.97
CA ASP A 558 28.94 -10.79 -8.06
C ASP A 558 28.01 -9.57 -8.09
N PRO A 559 26.72 -9.74 -8.44
CA PRO A 559 25.78 -8.62 -8.58
C PRO A 559 25.49 -7.91 -7.26
N GLY A 560 25.48 -8.62 -6.13
CA GLY A 560 25.30 -8.01 -4.81
C GLY A 560 26.49 -7.14 -4.42
N LYS A 561 27.73 -7.55 -4.72
CA LYS A 561 28.93 -6.72 -4.54
C LYS A 561 28.87 -5.48 -5.46
N GLN A 562 28.51 -5.65 -6.73
CA GLN A 562 28.33 -4.52 -7.66
C GLN A 562 27.28 -3.51 -7.15
N GLY A 563 26.14 -4.00 -6.68
CA GLY A 563 25.05 -3.18 -6.15
C GLY A 563 25.46 -2.39 -4.92
N ALA A 564 26.05 -3.06 -3.94
CA ALA A 564 26.51 -2.44 -2.70
C ALA A 564 27.56 -1.36 -2.92
N ILE A 565 28.53 -1.60 -3.80
CA ILE A 565 29.58 -0.64 -4.14
C ILE A 565 29.02 0.54 -4.93
N THR A 566 28.08 0.30 -5.83
CA THR A 566 27.41 1.37 -6.59
C THR A 566 26.56 2.26 -5.69
N SER A 567 25.79 1.68 -4.76
CA SER A 567 25.02 2.42 -3.74
C SER A 567 25.96 3.26 -2.85
N LEU A 568 27.09 2.67 -2.43
CA LEU A 568 28.09 3.37 -1.65
C LEU A 568 28.62 4.62 -2.36
N ALA A 569 28.90 4.50 -3.67
CA ALA A 569 29.37 5.63 -4.49
C ALA A 569 28.31 6.73 -4.64
N HIS A 570 27.05 6.39 -4.75
CA HIS A 570 25.96 7.37 -4.76
C HIS A 570 25.87 8.15 -3.45
N MET A 571 26.15 7.52 -2.32
CA MET A 571 26.07 8.16 -1.00
C MET A 571 27.31 8.97 -0.63
N ARG A 572 28.51 8.53 -1.00
CA ARG A 572 29.79 9.07 -0.52
C ARG A 572 30.70 9.57 -1.64
N GLY A 573 30.25 9.52 -2.89
CA GLY A 573 31.08 9.76 -4.07
C GLY A 573 32.06 8.62 -4.33
N SER A 574 32.66 8.59 -5.53
CA SER A 574 33.58 7.52 -5.92
C SER A 574 34.81 7.46 -5.02
N SER A 575 35.42 8.61 -4.67
CA SER A 575 36.60 8.62 -3.77
C SER A 575 36.27 8.17 -2.35
N GLY A 576 35.05 8.47 -1.84
CA GLY A 576 34.58 7.97 -0.54
C GLY A 576 34.36 6.46 -0.56
N ALA A 577 33.74 5.95 -1.64
CA ALA A 577 33.55 4.52 -1.83
C ALA A 577 34.88 3.77 -1.88
N GLN A 578 35.82 4.25 -2.64
CA GLN A 578 37.16 3.65 -2.76
C GLN A 578 37.95 3.70 -1.44
N ALA A 579 37.84 4.79 -0.67
CA ALA A 579 38.45 4.88 0.66
C ALA A 579 37.88 3.83 1.62
N ILE A 580 36.53 3.61 1.60
CA ILE A 580 35.87 2.60 2.43
C ILE A 580 36.30 1.19 2.01
N LEU A 581 36.30 0.87 0.71
CA LEU A 581 36.65 -0.44 0.20
C LEU A 581 38.14 -0.78 0.46
N ASN A 582 39.06 0.18 0.27
CA ASN A 582 40.47 -0.01 0.58
C ASN A 582 40.69 -0.18 2.10
N SER A 583 39.86 0.42 2.95
CA SER A 583 39.96 0.24 4.40
C SER A 583 39.56 -1.16 4.87
N MET A 584 38.77 -1.90 4.10
CA MET A 584 38.43 -3.31 4.39
C MET A 584 39.66 -4.22 4.31
N GLU A 585 40.67 -3.84 3.56
CA GLU A 585 41.94 -4.53 3.47
C GLU A 585 42.95 -3.94 4.46
N SER A 586 43.18 -2.64 4.42
CA SER A 586 44.28 -1.97 5.15
C SER A 586 43.95 -1.66 6.61
N GLY A 587 42.67 -1.70 7.01
CA GLY A 587 42.22 -1.27 8.33
C GLY A 587 42.37 0.24 8.58
N ARG A 588 42.66 1.04 7.55
CA ARG A 588 42.84 2.50 7.65
C ARG A 588 42.01 3.24 6.64
N ILE A 589 41.33 4.29 7.10
CA ILE A 589 40.54 5.18 6.26
C ILE A 589 41.47 6.25 5.69
N VAL A 590 41.83 6.09 4.40
CA VAL A 590 42.64 7.06 3.66
C VAL A 590 41.89 7.46 2.39
N LYS A 591 41.87 8.75 2.10
CA LYS A 591 41.27 9.23 0.85
C LYS A 591 41.96 8.57 -0.34
N ALA A 592 41.18 7.98 -1.23
CA ALA A 592 41.68 7.25 -2.39
C ALA A 592 40.85 7.59 -3.63
N ASP A 593 41.50 7.63 -4.78
CA ASP A 593 40.87 7.88 -6.08
C ASP A 593 40.87 6.59 -6.96
N THR A 594 41.43 5.49 -6.45
CA THR A 594 41.43 4.18 -7.08
C THR A 594 41.28 3.08 -6.04
N LEU A 595 40.69 1.97 -6.44
CA LEU A 595 40.65 0.74 -5.66
C LEU A 595 41.98 -0.02 -5.83
N THR A 596 42.63 -0.41 -4.74
CA THR A 596 43.91 -1.11 -4.78
C THR A 596 43.74 -2.56 -5.24
N SER A 597 44.79 -3.15 -5.86
CA SER A 597 44.77 -4.55 -6.29
C SER A 597 44.57 -5.51 -5.12
N GLU A 598 45.15 -5.18 -3.95
CA GLU A 598 45.03 -5.93 -2.71
C GLU A 598 43.62 -5.91 -2.16
N ALA A 599 42.94 -4.75 -2.18
CA ALA A 599 41.54 -4.64 -1.77
C ALA A 599 40.62 -5.39 -2.74
N ILE A 600 40.85 -5.33 -4.05
CA ILE A 600 40.09 -6.11 -5.04
C ILE A 600 40.25 -7.60 -4.73
N ALA A 601 41.47 -8.11 -4.58
CA ALA A 601 41.73 -9.53 -4.32
C ALA A 601 41.07 -10.00 -3.01
N LYS A 602 41.13 -9.17 -1.96
CA LYS A 602 40.52 -9.48 -0.67
C LYS A 602 38.99 -9.52 -0.77
N ILE A 603 38.36 -8.52 -1.40
CA ILE A 603 36.92 -8.46 -1.57
C ILE A 603 36.41 -9.61 -2.47
N GLU A 604 37.16 -9.95 -3.53
CA GLU A 604 36.78 -11.07 -4.41
C GLU A 604 36.78 -12.40 -3.65
N SER A 605 37.75 -12.61 -2.73
CA SER A 605 37.85 -13.83 -1.91
C SER A 605 36.77 -13.94 -0.80
N MET A 606 36.03 -12.88 -0.50
CA MET A 606 34.98 -12.90 0.52
C MET A 606 33.72 -13.58 -0.02
N SER A 607 33.05 -14.38 0.82
CA SER A 607 31.64 -14.75 0.55
C SER A 607 30.76 -13.52 0.52
N ALA A 608 29.59 -13.62 -0.12
CA ALA A 608 28.63 -12.53 -0.18
C ALA A 608 28.23 -12.00 1.22
N GLU A 609 27.96 -12.89 2.16
CA GLU A 609 27.66 -12.54 3.55
C GLU A 609 28.82 -11.81 4.23
N SER A 610 30.03 -12.39 4.14
CA SER A 610 31.24 -11.79 4.74
C SER A 610 31.54 -10.41 4.15
N PHE A 611 31.31 -10.22 2.86
CA PHE A 611 31.49 -8.93 2.21
C PHE A 611 30.49 -7.89 2.75
N GLN A 612 29.18 -8.20 2.82
CA GLN A 612 28.17 -7.27 3.31
C GLN A 612 28.43 -6.87 4.77
N ASP A 613 28.79 -7.82 5.63
CA ASP A 613 29.12 -7.56 7.04
C ASP A 613 30.34 -6.65 7.21
N ASN A 614 31.40 -6.90 6.44
CA ASN A 614 32.60 -6.09 6.50
C ASN A 614 32.38 -4.69 5.91
N LEU A 615 31.62 -4.59 4.82
CA LEU A 615 31.24 -3.31 4.23
C LEU A 615 30.41 -2.46 5.18
N LEU A 616 29.44 -3.06 5.88
CA LEU A 616 28.65 -2.36 6.88
C LEU A 616 29.51 -1.76 8.00
N LYS A 617 30.45 -2.53 8.53
CA LYS A 617 31.41 -2.06 9.55
C LYS A 617 32.27 -0.91 9.01
N ALA A 618 32.86 -1.08 7.84
CA ALA A 618 33.71 -0.07 7.21
C ALA A 618 32.98 1.25 6.91
N ARG A 619 31.71 1.17 6.48
CA ARG A 619 30.84 2.36 6.27
C ARG A 619 30.59 3.14 7.56
N VAL A 620 30.29 2.44 8.66
CA VAL A 620 30.05 3.04 9.98
C VAL A 620 31.33 3.71 10.50
N GLU A 621 32.47 3.05 10.36
CA GLU A 621 33.78 3.58 10.77
C GLU A 621 34.17 4.82 9.97
N TYR A 622 33.95 4.79 8.65
CA TYR A 622 34.20 5.94 7.77
C TYR A 622 33.33 7.14 8.17
N ASP A 623 32.04 6.93 8.35
CA ASP A 623 31.12 8.01 8.70
C ASP A 623 31.44 8.61 10.07
N ARG A 624 31.87 7.80 11.03
CA ARG A 624 32.32 8.29 12.34
C ARG A 624 33.62 9.09 12.22
N ALA A 625 34.56 8.60 11.44
CA ALA A 625 35.86 9.26 11.27
C ALA A 625 35.77 10.60 10.53
N ILE A 626 34.88 10.68 9.52
CA ILE A 626 34.76 11.90 8.66
C ILE A 626 33.75 12.90 9.21
N TYR A 627 32.63 12.43 9.78
CA TYR A 627 31.50 13.27 10.14
C TYR A 627 31.15 13.24 11.63
N GLY A 628 31.71 12.29 12.42
CA GLY A 628 31.32 12.03 13.82
C GLY A 628 31.34 13.26 14.71
N ASP A 629 32.38 14.03 14.64
CA ASP A 629 32.60 15.23 15.46
C ASP A 629 32.12 16.53 14.78
N THR A 630 31.54 16.45 13.60
CA THR A 630 31.05 17.61 12.86
C THR A 630 29.81 18.19 13.54
N ILE A 631 29.84 19.50 13.80
CA ILE A 631 28.68 20.24 14.30
C ILE A 631 27.86 20.75 13.11
N THR A 632 26.61 20.32 13.01
CA THR A 632 25.67 20.79 12.00
C THR A 632 24.64 21.73 12.62
N THR A 633 24.26 22.80 11.91
CA THR A 633 23.22 23.76 12.36
C THR A 633 21.96 23.58 11.52
N GLN A 634 20.82 23.36 12.17
CA GLN A 634 19.52 23.32 11.52
C GLN A 634 18.47 23.99 12.43
N GLY A 635 17.73 24.94 11.90
CA GLY A 635 16.74 25.70 12.65
C GLY A 635 17.33 26.49 13.83
N GLY A 636 18.59 26.99 13.70
CA GLY A 636 19.29 27.73 14.74
C GLY A 636 19.88 26.89 15.89
N LYS A 637 19.71 25.56 15.86
CA LYS A 637 20.28 24.64 16.87
C LYS A 637 21.47 23.87 16.28
N GLN A 638 22.53 23.71 17.08
CA GLN A 638 23.70 22.92 16.75
C GLN A 638 23.55 21.48 17.24
N TYR A 639 23.94 20.52 16.39
CA TYR A 639 23.86 19.09 16.68
C TYR A 639 25.18 18.42 16.25
N ASN A 640 25.62 17.44 17.06
CA ASN A 640 26.64 16.50 16.61
C ASN A 640 26.05 15.62 15.49
N TRP A 641 26.74 15.52 14.35
CA TRP A 641 26.23 14.83 13.16
C TRP A 641 25.92 13.35 13.41
N TRP A 642 26.84 12.64 14.06
CA TRP A 642 26.65 11.21 14.34
C TRP A 642 25.54 10.97 15.36
N ALA A 643 25.46 11.75 16.40
CA ALA A 643 24.41 11.63 17.40
C ALA A 643 23.00 11.79 16.77
N ARG A 644 22.88 12.64 15.74
CA ARG A 644 21.62 12.89 15.07
C ARG A 644 21.26 11.87 14.00
N TYR A 645 22.20 11.47 13.17
CA TYR A 645 21.96 10.68 11.95
C TYR A 645 22.46 9.25 12.04
N GLY A 646 23.38 8.93 12.94
CA GLY A 646 24.09 7.65 12.99
C GLY A 646 23.18 6.43 13.12
N ASN A 647 22.15 6.50 13.97
CA ASN A 647 21.20 5.38 14.14
C ASN A 647 20.35 5.13 12.87
N GLY A 648 19.91 6.20 12.21
CA GLY A 648 19.17 6.10 10.95
C GLY A 648 20.01 5.52 9.83
N LEU A 649 21.28 5.92 9.73
CA LEU A 649 22.23 5.42 8.73
C LEU A 649 22.57 3.94 8.96
N GLN A 650 22.79 3.50 10.19
CA GLN A 650 23.05 2.09 10.49
C GLN A 650 21.88 1.20 10.09
N LYS A 651 20.64 1.61 10.36
CA LYS A 651 19.43 0.88 9.91
C LYS A 651 19.32 0.82 8.38
N ARG A 652 19.64 1.91 7.70
CA ARG A 652 19.67 1.94 6.23
C ARG A 652 20.72 0.98 5.67
N TYR A 653 21.95 1.01 6.21
CA TYR A 653 23.04 0.14 5.76
C TYR A 653 22.74 -1.34 5.98
N ALA A 654 22.13 -1.71 7.11
CA ALA A 654 21.72 -3.08 7.37
C ALA A 654 20.65 -3.55 6.35
N ARG A 655 19.66 -2.72 6.05
CA ARG A 655 18.64 -3.05 5.04
C ARG A 655 19.23 -3.21 3.63
N GLU A 656 20.13 -2.30 3.22
CA GLU A 656 20.83 -2.40 1.94
C GLU A 656 21.71 -3.66 1.87
N ALA A 657 22.37 -4.04 2.96
CA ALA A 657 23.15 -5.26 3.02
C ALA A 657 22.30 -6.53 2.82
N GLU A 658 21.12 -6.60 3.43
CA GLU A 658 20.16 -7.69 3.21
C GLU A 658 19.67 -7.76 1.76
N GLU A 659 19.37 -6.61 1.14
CA GLU A 659 18.92 -6.51 -0.24
C GLU A 659 19.99 -6.98 -1.22
N PHE A 660 21.22 -6.50 -1.07
CA PHE A 660 22.33 -6.90 -1.95
C PHE A 660 22.83 -8.33 -1.70
N LEU A 661 22.66 -8.86 -0.48
CA LEU A 661 22.93 -10.27 -0.22
C LEU A 661 21.96 -11.18 -1.00
N LYS A 662 20.71 -10.80 -1.15
CA LYS A 662 19.76 -11.54 -2.01
C LYS A 662 20.21 -11.57 -3.46
N LEU A 663 20.67 -10.43 -4.01
CA LEU A 663 21.18 -10.36 -5.38
C LEU A 663 22.41 -11.23 -5.63
N SER A 664 23.24 -11.46 -4.61
CA SER A 664 24.39 -12.39 -4.71
C SER A 664 23.95 -13.86 -4.74
N ASN A 665 22.79 -14.18 -4.13
CA ASN A 665 22.30 -15.55 -3.99
C ASN A 665 21.30 -15.95 -5.13
N GLU A 666 20.84 -15.00 -5.91
CA GLU A 666 20.04 -15.18 -7.14
C GLU A 666 20.94 -15.40 -8.38
#